data_dc61a9f408cb8a4ce57e5a4178dafb29
#
_entry.id   dc61a9f408cb8a4ce57e5a4178dafb29
#
_cell.length_a   1.000
_cell.length_b   1.000
_cell.length_c   1.000
_cell.angle_alpha   90.00
_cell.angle_beta   90.00
_cell.angle_gamma   90.00
#
_symmetry.space_group_name_H-M   'P 1'
#
loop_
_entity.id
_entity.type
_entity.pdbx_description
1 polymer ?
#
loop_
_entity_poly.entity_id
_entity_poly.type
_entity_poly.pdbx_seq_one_letter_code
_entity_poly.pdbx_strand_id
1 'polypeptide(L)'
;MSRLMYISNLGKQIQYIEKAVATYPELIQGEVDICNMKKQPLWDATFESRLRAADVVLVTNMGVGLDSPFLERLERWLYAHHPKYWIDVVEPKKTDILYRNIDVDQRTLLESYRRTSGVMNYVRLINGAFSTKPTSEWEKPDHIPWQAIMGRDGNIYETYDEFMDAEGNRDWPSIAVYFYRDEWIMGDIYYQQALFEEIYKHGYNPIIFYGQYGSNPRVGIPNMKLSMNYLFSKDVFPFDVLINTCKFSFQSLGAQTLEELKLQDCPIIQGYTIYMDEASWAQDPQGITPLDVNLSISQPELDGVIQGGVVACQTYDERGHYVYLPVKERIAAVVQRAIKWSKLRHIPVEKRKIAIVLHNYPPKNSNIGSAAGLDTPESVLRLLAQMKEEGYLVDTVPDTSAELMDMVTSHMTNDRSMLTDELLASAEGRLSSKDYKAYFETLPADTQQAMVTSWGEAPGDVFVYDDEVIIPGFSNGNLWITVQPPRGFGENVSAIYHDPCLTPPHQYLAFYHWVRTVFEADAVIHVGTHGSLEWLPGKGAGLSASCYPEIGISSLPNIYPYWTTIIGEGIQAKRRSSACLVGHLSPPMTTAGLYDEFEELEALLDEHSHFEQEHPESVSEIGEVIREKALAGHLIDEEQGPTMELDAVITEVHEKLTDLKHMQMRNGLHILGQGPEGTDLEEFITAIIRTPQGDIASALETLAAEMGYDWTHLEQHSGELSDEGTRNSVIIDRIWNELRTFVSNVMYNPDYEIVPSLEPLAEAILREYIPKLGETKNELISISKALQGTYVEPGPGGAPSSGQVDVLPTGRNFYGLDERALPTKIAYQLGIDLADQVIADYILN
;
A
#
# COMPACT_ATOMS: atom_id res chain seq x y z
N MET A 1 -9.90 8.19 53.46
CA MET A 1 -9.06 7.32 52.66
C MET A 1 -8.47 8.14 51.55
N SER A 2 -7.23 7.93 51.20
CA SER A 2 -6.62 8.60 50.02
C SER A 2 -7.32 8.19 48.76
N ARG A 3 -7.48 9.10 47.81
CA ARG A 3 -8.20 8.89 46.57
C ARG A 3 -7.30 9.15 45.34
N LEU A 4 -7.17 8.14 44.48
CA LEU A 4 -6.51 8.23 43.18
C LEU A 4 -7.54 8.44 42.08
N MET A 5 -7.32 9.44 41.22
CA MET A 5 -8.03 9.54 39.94
C MET A 5 -7.11 9.08 38.83
N TYR A 6 -7.50 8.01 38.15
CA TYR A 6 -6.78 7.50 36.97
C TYR A 6 -7.52 7.85 35.71
N ILE A 7 -6.87 8.61 34.85
CA ILE A 7 -7.46 9.14 33.61
C ILE A 7 -6.69 8.53 32.41
N SER A 8 -7.40 7.84 31.50
CA SER A 8 -6.74 7.24 30.34
C SER A 8 -7.66 7.14 29.13
N ASN A 9 -7.08 7.23 27.91
CA ASN A 9 -7.72 6.83 26.66
C ASN A 9 -7.37 5.39 26.25
N LEU A 10 -6.50 4.71 26.99
CA LEU A 10 -6.01 3.38 26.72
C LEU A 10 -6.87 2.32 27.42
N GLY A 11 -7.75 1.67 26.65
CA GLY A 11 -8.69 0.68 27.20
C GLY A 11 -8.03 -0.46 27.97
N LYS A 12 -6.91 -1.01 27.48
CA LYS A 12 -6.18 -2.07 28.20
C LYS A 12 -5.65 -1.59 29.56
N GLN A 13 -5.13 -0.40 29.68
CA GLN A 13 -4.67 0.15 30.97
C GLN A 13 -5.82 0.36 31.95
N ILE A 14 -6.96 0.81 31.47
CA ILE A 14 -8.19 0.88 32.27
C ILE A 14 -8.57 -0.51 32.78
N GLN A 15 -8.57 -1.52 31.92
CA GLN A 15 -8.86 -2.90 32.32
C GLN A 15 -7.88 -3.44 33.37
N TYR A 16 -6.59 -3.10 33.30
CA TYR A 16 -5.63 -3.50 34.35
C TYR A 16 -5.98 -2.87 35.70
N ILE A 17 -6.31 -1.57 35.73
CA ILE A 17 -6.74 -0.90 36.98
C ILE A 17 -8.02 -1.52 37.51
N GLU A 18 -9.02 -1.73 36.65
CA GLU A 18 -10.31 -2.35 37.05
C GLU A 18 -10.10 -3.76 37.59
N LYS A 19 -9.28 -4.59 36.93
CA LYS A 19 -8.92 -5.92 37.40
C LYS A 19 -8.12 -5.87 38.72
N ALA A 20 -7.18 -4.95 38.85
CA ALA A 20 -6.41 -4.80 40.10
C ALA A 20 -7.32 -4.50 41.31
N VAL A 21 -8.24 -3.54 41.15
CA VAL A 21 -9.21 -3.16 42.18
C VAL A 21 -10.20 -4.30 42.47
N ALA A 22 -10.67 -5.02 41.44
CA ALA A 22 -11.64 -6.10 41.62
C ALA A 22 -11.04 -7.39 42.19
N THR A 23 -9.79 -7.72 41.81
CA THR A 23 -9.15 -8.99 42.21
C THR A 23 -8.43 -8.90 43.55
N TYR A 24 -7.87 -7.74 43.88
CA TYR A 24 -7.07 -7.55 45.11
C TYR A 24 -7.51 -6.32 45.92
N PRO A 25 -8.82 -6.17 46.22
CA PRO A 25 -9.32 -5.00 46.92
C PRO A 25 -8.68 -4.83 48.31
N GLU A 26 -8.27 -5.93 48.96
CA GLU A 26 -7.60 -5.93 50.26
C GLU A 26 -6.15 -5.39 50.20
N LEU A 27 -5.52 -5.38 49.04
CA LEU A 27 -4.15 -4.86 48.84
C LEU A 27 -4.15 -3.39 48.47
N ILE A 28 -5.26 -2.82 48.02
CA ILE A 28 -5.36 -1.42 47.59
C ILE A 28 -5.45 -0.48 48.80
N GLN A 29 -4.53 0.48 48.88
CA GLN A 29 -4.39 1.42 50.02
C GLN A 29 -5.20 2.72 49.81
N GLY A 30 -6.41 2.67 49.24
CA GLY A 30 -7.25 3.86 49.04
C GLY A 30 -8.41 3.60 48.08
N GLU A 31 -9.07 4.67 47.69
CA GLU A 31 -10.12 4.64 46.66
C GLU A 31 -9.54 4.96 45.28
N VAL A 32 -10.00 4.24 44.25
CA VAL A 32 -9.59 4.45 42.87
C VAL A 32 -10.81 4.91 42.05
N ASP A 33 -10.70 6.09 41.50
CA ASP A 33 -11.69 6.69 40.59
C ASP A 33 -11.13 6.61 39.16
N ILE A 34 -11.82 5.91 38.26
CA ILE A 34 -11.37 5.63 36.90
C ILE A 34 -12.12 6.52 35.91
N CYS A 35 -11.40 7.23 35.08
CA CYS A 35 -11.95 8.06 34.03
C CYS A 35 -11.46 7.60 32.65
N ASN A 36 -12.38 7.07 31.86
CA ASN A 36 -12.14 6.71 30.48
C ASN A 36 -12.39 7.94 29.59
N MET A 37 -11.31 8.52 29.03
CA MET A 37 -11.38 9.70 28.18
C MET A 37 -12.23 9.50 26.91
N LYS A 38 -12.37 8.28 26.43
CA LYS A 38 -13.24 7.98 25.27
C LYS A 38 -14.73 8.03 25.61
N LYS A 39 -15.09 7.79 26.89
CA LYS A 39 -16.48 7.75 27.37
C LYS A 39 -16.95 9.07 28.02
N GLN A 40 -16.03 9.97 28.34
CA GLN A 40 -16.32 11.26 28.95
C GLN A 40 -15.66 12.42 28.18
N PRO A 41 -16.23 12.84 27.06
CA PRO A 41 -15.61 13.86 26.20
C PRO A 41 -15.77 15.30 26.72
N LEU A 42 -16.60 15.57 27.77
CA LEU A 42 -16.94 16.92 28.18
C LEU A 42 -16.39 17.27 29.55
N TRP A 43 -15.78 18.44 29.65
CA TRP A 43 -15.38 19.09 30.88
C TRP A 43 -16.61 19.73 31.55
N ASP A 44 -17.11 19.14 32.62
CA ASP A 44 -18.26 19.61 33.39
C ASP A 44 -17.93 19.76 34.88
N ALA A 45 -18.91 20.26 35.64
CA ALA A 45 -18.80 20.44 37.06
C ALA A 45 -18.58 19.10 37.81
N THR A 46 -19.10 18.01 37.30
CA THR A 46 -18.94 16.68 37.88
C THR A 46 -17.50 16.21 37.76
N PHE A 47 -16.90 16.37 36.57
CA PHE A 47 -15.51 16.02 36.33
C PHE A 47 -14.56 16.86 37.19
N GLU A 48 -14.79 18.18 37.31
CA GLU A 48 -13.99 19.05 38.19
C GLU A 48 -14.16 18.65 39.69
N SER A 49 -15.36 18.27 40.12
CA SER A 49 -15.58 17.79 41.47
C SER A 49 -14.80 16.50 41.78
N ARG A 50 -14.73 15.56 40.82
CA ARG A 50 -13.92 14.35 40.92
C ARG A 50 -12.44 14.67 40.99
N LEU A 51 -11.93 15.56 40.17
CA LEU A 51 -10.55 16.02 40.22
C LEU A 51 -10.21 16.67 41.59
N ARG A 52 -11.09 17.51 42.11
CA ARG A 52 -10.88 18.14 43.45
C ARG A 52 -10.89 17.16 44.60
N ALA A 53 -11.63 16.04 44.47
CA ALA A 53 -11.75 15.01 45.50
C ALA A 53 -10.55 14.05 45.50
N ALA A 54 -9.73 14.05 44.44
CA ALA A 54 -8.56 13.15 44.33
C ALA A 54 -7.36 13.74 45.09
N ASP A 55 -6.60 12.91 45.78
CA ASP A 55 -5.31 13.27 46.41
C ASP A 55 -4.16 13.15 45.39
N VAL A 56 -4.29 12.23 44.42
CA VAL A 56 -3.33 11.99 43.36
C VAL A 56 -4.07 11.84 42.02
N VAL A 57 -3.54 12.44 40.98
CA VAL A 57 -4.07 12.27 39.60
C VAL A 57 -2.99 11.67 38.71
N LEU A 58 -3.26 10.50 38.15
CA LEU A 58 -2.43 9.87 37.12
C LEU A 58 -3.16 9.90 35.79
N VAL A 59 -2.49 10.47 34.79
CA VAL A 59 -3.02 10.57 33.40
C VAL A 59 -2.12 9.79 32.48
N THR A 60 -2.68 8.89 31.72
CA THR A 60 -1.97 8.19 30.64
C THR A 60 -2.72 8.32 29.35
N ASN A 61 -2.06 8.82 28.32
CA ASN A 61 -2.68 9.09 27.03
C ASN A 61 -1.75 8.69 25.89
N MET A 62 -2.32 8.25 24.77
CA MET A 62 -1.59 7.90 23.56
C MET A 62 -2.28 8.47 22.33
N GLY A 63 -1.49 9.04 21.42
CA GLY A 63 -1.96 9.54 20.13
C GLY A 63 -2.70 10.90 20.16
N VAL A 64 -2.78 11.54 21.33
CA VAL A 64 -3.32 12.89 21.49
C VAL A 64 -2.28 13.73 22.24
N GLY A 65 -1.74 14.74 21.60
CA GLY A 65 -0.70 15.61 22.18
C GLY A 65 -1.18 16.46 23.35
N LEU A 66 -0.21 16.99 24.11
CA LEU A 66 -0.48 17.94 25.20
C LEU A 66 -1.15 19.25 24.73
N ASP A 67 -1.02 19.57 23.44
CA ASP A 67 -1.66 20.70 22.75
C ASP A 67 -3.15 20.48 22.46
N SER A 68 -3.66 19.26 22.71
CA SER A 68 -5.10 19.06 22.60
C SER A 68 -5.88 19.89 23.64
N PRO A 69 -7.02 20.51 23.24
CA PRO A 69 -7.76 21.43 24.13
C PRO A 69 -8.15 20.82 25.49
N PHE A 70 -8.41 19.51 25.52
CA PHE A 70 -8.73 18.81 26.76
C PHE A 70 -7.52 18.63 27.68
N LEU A 71 -6.39 18.15 27.12
CA LEU A 71 -5.18 17.91 27.92
C LEU A 71 -4.53 19.22 28.37
N GLU A 72 -4.51 20.25 27.50
CA GLU A 72 -4.04 21.59 27.86
C GLU A 72 -4.87 22.21 29.01
N ARG A 73 -6.21 22.05 28.96
CA ARG A 73 -7.09 22.52 30.02
C ARG A 73 -6.86 21.69 31.32
N LEU A 74 -6.69 20.36 31.21
CA LEU A 74 -6.43 19.49 32.32
C LEU A 74 -5.10 19.82 33.00
N GLU A 75 -4.04 20.02 32.21
CA GLU A 75 -2.72 20.40 32.72
C GLU A 75 -2.80 21.75 33.48
N ARG A 76 -3.35 22.80 32.88
CA ARG A 76 -3.51 24.09 33.51
C ARG A 76 -4.31 24.01 34.80
N TRP A 77 -5.39 23.22 34.81
CA TRP A 77 -6.21 23.03 35.96
C TRP A 77 -5.46 22.29 37.08
N LEU A 78 -4.75 21.19 36.77
CA LEU A 78 -3.95 20.42 37.73
C LEU A 78 -2.81 21.28 38.29
N TYR A 79 -2.12 22.03 37.44
CA TYR A 79 -1.07 22.94 37.91
C TYR A 79 -1.60 23.99 38.89
N ALA A 80 -2.78 24.52 38.68
CA ALA A 80 -3.37 25.55 39.53
C ALA A 80 -3.97 25.00 40.86
N HIS A 81 -4.53 23.79 40.86
CA HIS A 81 -5.41 23.30 41.92
C HIS A 81 -4.95 22.00 42.57
N HIS A 82 -4.04 21.24 41.97
CA HIS A 82 -3.70 19.89 42.44
C HIS A 82 -2.26 19.78 42.96
N PRO A 83 -2.08 19.22 44.18
CA PRO A 83 -0.75 19.14 44.79
C PRO A 83 0.12 18.02 44.22
N LYS A 84 -0.47 16.91 43.70
CA LYS A 84 0.27 15.75 43.22
C LYS A 84 -0.35 15.18 41.93
N TYR A 85 0.39 15.22 40.80
CA TYR A 85 -0.06 14.64 39.58
C TYR A 85 1.11 14.17 38.69
N TRP A 86 0.79 13.23 37.78
CA TRP A 86 1.65 12.74 36.72
C TRP A 86 0.83 12.62 35.45
N ILE A 87 1.29 13.22 34.37
CA ILE A 87 0.71 13.15 33.02
C ILE A 87 1.77 12.51 32.12
N ASP A 88 1.46 11.39 31.54
CA ASP A 88 2.30 10.67 30.57
C ASP A 88 1.56 10.59 29.24
N VAL A 89 2.04 11.36 28.26
CA VAL A 89 1.53 11.39 26.90
C VAL A 89 2.52 10.71 25.98
N VAL A 90 2.09 9.64 25.36
CA VAL A 90 2.89 8.88 24.39
C VAL A 90 2.45 9.23 22.99
N GLU A 91 3.33 9.90 22.25
CA GLU A 91 3.18 10.17 20.83
C GLU A 91 4.18 9.33 19.99
N PRO A 92 3.94 9.10 18.68
CA PRO A 92 4.82 8.29 17.84
C PRO A 92 6.27 8.81 17.76
N LYS A 93 6.46 10.14 17.83
CA LYS A 93 7.78 10.79 17.71
C LYS A 93 8.30 11.38 19.01
N LYS A 94 7.45 11.51 20.05
CA LYS A 94 7.78 12.22 21.28
C LYS A 94 6.94 11.70 22.44
N THR A 95 7.57 11.53 23.60
CA THR A 95 6.87 11.24 24.86
C THR A 95 7.06 12.42 25.78
N ASP A 96 5.97 13.14 26.08
CA ASP A 96 5.96 14.24 27.01
C ASP A 96 5.46 13.77 28.39
N ILE A 97 6.25 14.06 29.43
CA ILE A 97 5.92 13.69 30.80
C ILE A 97 5.95 14.94 31.66
N LEU A 98 4.79 15.27 32.23
CA LEU A 98 4.62 16.37 33.17
C LEU A 98 4.28 15.80 34.56
N TYR A 99 4.88 16.35 35.60
CA TYR A 99 4.67 15.85 36.96
C TYR A 99 4.84 16.95 38.00
N ARG A 100 4.17 16.78 39.14
CA ARG A 100 4.28 17.65 40.33
C ARG A 100 4.28 16.82 41.61
N ASN A 101 5.23 17.11 42.52
CA ASN A 101 5.38 16.41 43.80
C ASN A 101 5.51 14.88 43.66
N ILE A 102 6.12 14.42 42.61
CA ILE A 102 6.55 13.06 42.34
C ILE A 102 8.04 13.18 41.98
N ASP A 103 8.92 12.60 42.73
CA ASP A 103 10.34 12.67 42.46
C ASP A 103 10.73 11.74 41.29
N VAL A 104 11.96 11.87 40.77
CA VAL A 104 12.43 11.12 39.58
C VAL A 104 12.41 9.62 39.82
N ASP A 105 12.81 9.17 41.02
CA ASP A 105 12.85 7.74 41.37
C ASP A 105 11.45 7.15 41.48
N GLN A 106 10.52 7.89 42.14
CA GLN A 106 9.10 7.52 42.19
C GLN A 106 8.49 7.40 40.81
N ARG A 107 8.74 8.39 39.95
CA ARG A 107 8.26 8.39 38.55
C ARG A 107 8.80 7.19 37.79
N THR A 108 10.11 6.92 37.92
CA THR A 108 10.75 5.80 37.21
C THR A 108 10.14 4.48 37.60
N LEU A 109 9.84 4.30 38.92
CA LEU A 109 9.25 3.07 39.40
C LEU A 109 7.76 2.94 39.01
N LEU A 110 6.98 4.03 39.08
CA LEU A 110 5.58 4.05 38.61
C LEU A 110 5.50 3.77 37.10
N GLU A 111 6.39 4.36 36.29
CA GLU A 111 6.51 4.06 34.87
C GLU A 111 6.87 2.59 34.64
N SER A 112 7.78 2.03 35.42
CA SER A 112 8.18 0.63 35.35
C SER A 112 6.99 -0.31 35.62
N TYR A 113 6.20 -0.08 36.67
CA TYR A 113 4.99 -0.87 36.92
C TYR A 113 4.01 -0.83 35.79
N ARG A 114 3.71 0.38 35.27
CA ARG A 114 2.79 0.57 34.17
C ARG A 114 3.27 -0.11 32.91
N ARG A 115 4.55 0.03 32.57
CA ARG A 115 5.11 -0.51 31.33
C ARG A 115 5.34 -2.02 31.36
N THR A 116 5.68 -2.56 32.54
CA THR A 116 5.77 -4.01 32.70
C THR A 116 4.41 -4.66 32.54
N SER A 117 3.33 -3.92 32.84
CA SER A 117 1.94 -4.41 32.80
C SER A 117 1.65 -5.50 33.86
N GLY A 118 0.49 -6.15 33.79
CA GLY A 118 0.08 -7.17 34.72
C GLY A 118 -0.66 -6.63 35.94
N VAL A 119 -1.66 -7.39 36.40
CA VAL A 119 -2.61 -6.95 37.44
C VAL A 119 -1.92 -6.57 38.76
N MET A 120 -0.92 -7.34 39.19
CA MET A 120 -0.19 -7.07 40.42
C MET A 120 0.69 -5.81 40.30
N ASN A 121 1.32 -5.56 39.14
CA ASN A 121 2.06 -4.34 38.93
C ASN A 121 1.16 -3.09 38.93
N TYR A 122 -0.10 -3.22 38.53
CA TYR A 122 -1.09 -2.12 38.68
C TYR A 122 -1.56 -1.95 40.13
N VAL A 123 -1.61 -3.00 40.94
CA VAL A 123 -1.77 -2.86 42.43
C VAL A 123 -0.61 -2.03 42.98
N ARG A 124 0.63 -2.33 42.58
CA ARG A 124 1.82 -1.58 43.03
C ARG A 124 1.81 -0.15 42.49
N LEU A 125 1.36 0.08 41.27
CA LEU A 125 1.18 1.43 40.69
C LEU A 125 0.23 2.27 41.53
N ILE A 126 -0.92 1.73 41.89
CA ILE A 126 -1.94 2.39 42.72
C ILE A 126 -1.34 2.71 44.10
N ASN A 127 -0.74 1.72 44.77
CA ASN A 127 -0.18 1.89 46.12
C ASN A 127 1.02 2.83 46.13
N GLY A 128 1.88 2.77 45.08
CA GLY A 128 2.99 3.68 44.88
C GLY A 128 2.55 5.13 44.69
N ALA A 129 1.43 5.36 44.03
CA ALA A 129 0.86 6.70 43.86
C ALA A 129 0.51 7.36 45.21
N PHE A 130 0.05 6.56 46.17
CA PHE A 130 -0.28 7.02 47.56
C PHE A 130 0.94 7.05 48.47
N SER A 131 2.00 6.32 48.15
CA SER A 131 3.13 6.12 49.07
C SER A 131 3.86 7.40 49.41
N THR A 132 4.18 7.53 50.70
CA THR A 132 5.10 8.55 51.26
C THR A 132 6.44 7.94 51.67
N LYS A 133 6.60 6.63 51.48
CA LYS A 133 7.85 5.92 51.80
C LYS A 133 8.91 6.16 50.72
N PRO A 134 10.20 6.08 51.07
CA PRO A 134 11.26 6.09 50.06
C PRO A 134 11.10 4.96 49.04
N THR A 135 11.46 5.18 47.82
CA THR A 135 11.35 4.18 46.73
C THR A 135 12.19 2.93 46.95
N SER A 136 13.24 3.02 47.80
CA SER A 136 14.03 1.87 48.25
C SER A 136 13.22 0.82 49.03
N GLU A 137 12.07 1.21 49.60
CA GLU A 137 11.17 0.33 50.32
C GLU A 137 10.00 -0.19 49.43
N TRP A 138 9.91 0.23 48.19
CA TRP A 138 8.87 -0.23 47.27
C TRP A 138 9.26 -1.58 46.69
N GLU A 139 8.26 -2.43 46.46
CA GLU A 139 8.45 -3.67 45.72
C GLU A 139 8.87 -3.40 44.28
N LYS A 140 9.77 -4.24 43.76
CA LYS A 140 10.10 -4.18 42.34
C LYS A 140 8.95 -4.69 41.49
N PRO A 141 8.85 -4.27 40.21
CA PRO A 141 7.89 -4.87 39.27
C PRO A 141 8.07 -6.39 39.24
N ASP A 142 6.95 -7.12 39.13
CA ASP A 142 7.02 -8.54 38.81
C ASP A 142 7.70 -8.71 37.44
N HIS A 143 8.56 -9.73 37.36
CA HIS A 143 9.19 -10.07 36.11
C HIS A 143 8.14 -10.76 35.20
N ILE A 144 7.76 -10.06 34.12
CA ILE A 144 6.95 -10.61 33.05
C ILE A 144 7.81 -10.51 31.79
N PRO A 145 8.14 -11.62 31.11
CA PRO A 145 9.01 -11.59 29.93
C PRO A 145 8.52 -10.57 28.87
N TRP A 146 9.45 -9.81 28.31
CA TRP A 146 9.13 -8.83 27.24
C TRP A 146 8.79 -9.52 25.92
N GLN A 147 9.32 -10.72 25.72
CA GLN A 147 9.07 -11.60 24.60
C GLN A 147 8.99 -13.04 25.07
N ALA A 148 8.14 -13.83 24.44
CA ALA A 148 8.09 -15.28 24.65
C ALA A 148 7.33 -15.96 23.51
N ILE A 149 7.49 -17.27 23.37
CA ILE A 149 6.69 -18.12 22.49
C ILE A 149 5.56 -18.71 23.35
N MET A 150 4.32 -18.57 22.86
CA MET A 150 3.14 -19.11 23.54
C MET A 150 2.84 -20.52 23.02
N GLY A 151 2.71 -21.46 23.92
CA GLY A 151 2.24 -22.81 23.64
C GLY A 151 0.72 -22.94 23.53
N ARG A 152 0.26 -24.16 23.28
CA ARG A 152 -1.16 -24.49 23.05
C ARG A 152 -2.09 -24.01 24.17
N ASP A 153 -1.71 -24.24 25.42
CA ASP A 153 -2.54 -23.91 26.58
C ASP A 153 -2.31 -22.50 27.13
N GLY A 154 -1.57 -21.65 26.39
CA GLY A 154 -1.21 -20.29 26.80
C GLY A 154 0.01 -20.23 27.72
N ASN A 155 0.66 -21.35 28.05
CA ASN A 155 1.97 -21.37 28.67
C ASN A 155 3.00 -20.67 27.77
N ILE A 156 4.09 -20.17 28.39
CA ILE A 156 5.13 -19.48 27.62
C ILE A 156 6.46 -20.19 27.74
N TYR A 157 7.23 -20.07 26.65
CA TYR A 157 8.61 -20.52 26.52
C TYR A 157 9.48 -19.32 26.21
N GLU A 158 10.58 -19.17 26.92
CA GLU A 158 11.47 -18.01 26.72
C GLU A 158 12.40 -18.17 25.51
N THR A 159 12.58 -19.41 25.04
CA THR A 159 13.41 -19.70 23.85
C THR A 159 12.70 -20.65 22.86
N TYR A 160 13.13 -20.61 21.61
CA TYR A 160 12.64 -21.51 20.57
C TYR A 160 12.94 -22.98 20.87
N ASP A 161 14.14 -23.27 21.41
CA ASP A 161 14.52 -24.66 21.73
C ASP A 161 13.65 -25.23 22.85
N GLU A 162 13.33 -24.45 23.89
CA GLU A 162 12.39 -24.89 24.95
C GLU A 162 11.00 -25.21 24.36
N PHE A 163 10.49 -24.37 23.45
CA PHE A 163 9.22 -24.63 22.79
C PHE A 163 9.28 -25.90 21.94
N MET A 164 10.34 -26.05 21.12
CA MET A 164 10.50 -27.21 20.24
C MET A 164 10.66 -28.53 21.01
N ASP A 165 11.30 -28.51 22.17
CA ASP A 165 11.44 -29.71 23.00
C ASP A 165 10.14 -30.07 23.74
N ALA A 166 9.27 -29.09 24.02
CA ALA A 166 8.01 -29.30 24.73
C ALA A 166 6.83 -29.61 23.79
N GLU A 167 6.67 -28.89 22.71
CA GLU A 167 5.48 -28.92 21.86
C GLU A 167 5.78 -29.05 20.34
N GLY A 168 7.02 -28.79 19.92
CA GLY A 168 7.41 -28.74 18.52
C GLY A 168 7.70 -30.11 17.90
N ASN A 169 7.71 -30.17 16.59
CA ASN A 169 8.20 -31.31 15.80
C ASN A 169 9.31 -30.84 14.85
N ARG A 170 10.54 -31.29 15.10
CA ARG A 170 11.71 -30.82 14.35
C ARG A 170 11.73 -31.22 12.88
N ASP A 171 10.86 -32.17 12.47
CA ASP A 171 10.70 -32.59 11.06
C ASP A 171 9.65 -31.75 10.30
N TRP A 172 8.90 -30.91 11.00
CA TRP A 172 7.87 -30.06 10.40
C TRP A 172 8.40 -28.67 10.06
N PRO A 173 7.94 -28.08 8.95
CA PRO A 173 8.16 -26.66 8.70
C PRO A 173 7.41 -25.80 9.72
N SER A 174 7.74 -24.54 9.81
CA SER A 174 7.19 -23.64 10.82
C SER A 174 6.50 -22.42 10.22
N ILE A 175 5.36 -22.04 10.80
CA ILE A 175 4.67 -20.77 10.52
C ILE A 175 4.66 -19.97 11.81
N ALA A 176 5.18 -18.75 11.75
CA ALA A 176 5.21 -17.84 12.91
C ALA A 176 3.96 -16.95 12.94
N VAL A 177 3.52 -16.59 14.15
CA VAL A 177 2.46 -15.60 14.39
C VAL A 177 2.97 -14.60 15.43
N TYR A 178 2.94 -13.31 15.06
CA TYR A 178 3.32 -12.21 15.96
C TYR A 178 2.08 -11.47 16.47
N PHE A 179 2.00 -11.27 17.78
CA PHE A 179 0.87 -10.61 18.44
C PHE A 179 1.29 -9.74 19.63
N TYR A 180 0.35 -8.96 20.18
CA TYR A 180 0.64 -8.06 21.30
C TYR A 180 0.79 -8.79 22.62
N ARG A 181 1.89 -8.54 23.34
CA ARG A 181 2.18 -9.05 24.68
C ARG A 181 1.03 -8.84 25.69
N ASP A 182 0.38 -7.67 25.64
CA ASP A 182 -0.72 -7.33 26.56
C ASP A 182 -1.95 -8.24 26.39
N GLU A 183 -2.13 -8.87 25.23
CA GLU A 183 -3.23 -9.84 25.02
C GLU A 183 -2.97 -11.12 25.84
N TRP A 184 -1.72 -11.61 25.84
CA TRP A 184 -1.34 -12.75 26.65
C TRP A 184 -1.45 -12.43 28.17
N ILE A 185 -0.92 -11.29 28.63
CA ILE A 185 -0.99 -10.89 30.04
C ILE A 185 -2.44 -10.79 30.55
N MET A 186 -3.35 -10.33 29.67
CA MET A 186 -4.78 -10.20 29.99
C MET A 186 -5.55 -11.51 29.89
N GLY A 187 -4.95 -12.55 29.29
CA GLY A 187 -5.62 -13.81 28.99
C GLY A 187 -6.56 -13.74 27.81
N ASP A 188 -6.42 -12.71 26.95
CA ASP A 188 -7.19 -12.52 25.73
C ASP A 188 -6.46 -13.19 24.56
N ILE A 189 -6.37 -14.53 24.60
CA ILE A 189 -5.56 -15.35 23.67
C ILE A 189 -6.42 -16.27 22.79
N TYR A 190 -7.71 -15.99 22.62
CA TYR A 190 -8.64 -16.87 21.94
C TYR A 190 -8.29 -17.10 20.47
N TYR A 191 -7.96 -16.04 19.73
CA TYR A 191 -7.63 -16.16 18.31
C TYR A 191 -6.21 -16.72 18.10
N GLN A 192 -5.28 -16.47 19.03
CA GLN A 192 -3.94 -17.05 19.00
C GLN A 192 -4.00 -18.57 19.16
N GLN A 193 -4.83 -19.03 20.09
CA GLN A 193 -5.07 -20.47 20.27
C GLN A 193 -5.74 -21.08 19.02
N ALA A 194 -6.69 -20.37 18.41
CA ALA A 194 -7.32 -20.84 17.18
C ALA A 194 -6.33 -20.90 15.99
N LEU A 195 -5.40 -19.94 15.88
CA LEU A 195 -4.30 -19.97 14.90
C LEU A 195 -3.35 -21.14 15.19
N PHE A 196 -3.00 -21.35 16.46
CA PHE A 196 -2.15 -22.49 16.88
C PHE A 196 -2.74 -23.80 16.40
N GLU A 197 -4.01 -24.07 16.72
CA GLU A 197 -4.69 -25.32 16.38
C GLU A 197 -4.80 -25.50 14.86
N GLU A 198 -5.11 -24.43 14.12
CA GLU A 198 -5.26 -24.52 12.67
C GLU A 198 -3.90 -24.79 11.98
N ILE A 199 -2.82 -24.13 12.39
CA ILE A 199 -1.47 -24.36 11.87
C ILE A 199 -1.03 -25.79 12.19
N TYR A 200 -1.17 -26.23 13.45
CA TYR A 200 -0.77 -27.56 13.93
C TYR A 200 -1.49 -28.70 13.20
N LYS A 201 -2.79 -28.55 12.97
CA LYS A 201 -3.64 -29.50 12.22
C LYS A 201 -3.09 -29.82 10.82
N HIS A 202 -2.38 -28.88 10.20
CA HIS A 202 -1.80 -29.05 8.87
C HIS A 202 -0.36 -29.56 8.84
N GLY A 203 0.21 -29.95 10.00
CA GLY A 203 1.56 -30.49 10.07
C GLY A 203 2.65 -29.43 10.03
N TYR A 204 2.37 -28.23 10.58
CA TYR A 204 3.33 -27.15 10.75
C TYR A 204 3.53 -26.85 12.23
N ASN A 205 4.75 -26.40 12.60
CA ASN A 205 4.97 -25.86 13.94
C ASN A 205 4.38 -24.45 14.07
N PRO A 206 3.44 -24.23 14.99
CA PRO A 206 2.89 -22.91 15.25
C PRO A 206 3.78 -22.10 16.20
N ILE A 207 4.64 -21.24 15.68
CA ILE A 207 5.51 -20.38 16.48
C ILE A 207 4.74 -19.11 16.85
N ILE A 208 3.84 -19.21 17.83
CA ILE A 208 3.01 -18.09 18.28
C ILE A 208 3.81 -17.28 19.30
N PHE A 209 4.29 -16.09 18.96
CA PHE A 209 5.16 -15.32 19.84
C PHE A 209 4.71 -13.87 19.96
N TYR A 210 5.03 -13.27 21.10
CA TYR A 210 4.79 -11.87 21.34
C TYR A 210 6.08 -11.12 21.63
N GLY A 211 6.03 -9.81 21.38
CA GLY A 211 7.03 -8.85 21.75
C GLY A 211 6.41 -7.53 22.18
N GLN A 212 7.23 -6.61 22.59
CA GLN A 212 6.78 -5.27 22.92
C GLN A 212 6.88 -4.37 21.69
N TYR A 213 5.84 -3.59 21.47
CA TYR A 213 5.81 -2.60 20.39
C TYR A 213 6.60 -1.35 20.84
N GLY A 214 7.77 -1.15 20.26
CA GLY A 214 8.69 -0.06 20.60
C GLY A 214 9.65 -0.37 21.74
N SER A 215 10.88 0.10 21.62
CA SER A 215 11.90 -0.06 22.65
C SER A 215 11.85 1.06 23.68
N ASN A 216 12.16 0.73 24.92
CA ASN A 216 12.39 1.71 25.97
C ASN A 216 13.55 1.26 26.88
N PRO A 217 14.79 1.65 26.58
CA PRO A 217 15.97 1.22 27.36
C PRO A 217 15.91 1.62 28.84
N ARG A 218 15.19 2.69 29.21
CA ARG A 218 15.07 3.15 30.62
C ARG A 218 14.40 2.13 31.53
N VAL A 219 13.48 1.34 30.98
CA VAL A 219 12.74 0.29 31.71
C VAL A 219 13.07 -1.11 31.18
N GLY A 220 14.14 -1.24 30.41
CA GLY A 220 14.63 -2.53 29.92
C GLY A 220 13.80 -3.18 28.80
N ILE A 221 12.96 -2.42 28.10
CA ILE A 221 12.19 -2.93 26.95
C ILE A 221 13.14 -3.06 25.74
N PRO A 222 13.38 -4.29 25.22
CA PRO A 222 14.25 -4.50 24.07
C PRO A 222 13.58 -3.98 22.77
N ASN A 223 14.39 -3.70 21.75
CA ASN A 223 13.85 -3.52 20.41
C ASN A 223 13.48 -4.89 19.80
N MET A 224 12.79 -4.87 18.66
CA MET A 224 12.32 -6.10 17.99
C MET A 224 13.48 -7.04 17.65
N LYS A 225 14.61 -6.53 17.16
CA LYS A 225 15.81 -7.33 16.84
C LYS A 225 16.34 -8.08 18.04
N LEU A 226 16.52 -7.39 19.18
CA LEU A 226 16.99 -8.03 20.41
C LEU A 226 15.99 -9.07 20.91
N SER A 227 14.68 -8.79 20.83
CA SER A 227 13.64 -9.75 21.19
C SER A 227 13.69 -11.00 20.31
N MET A 228 13.82 -10.82 18.99
CA MET A 228 13.91 -11.93 18.04
C MET A 228 15.20 -12.74 18.21
N ASN A 229 16.34 -12.08 18.38
CA ASN A 229 17.63 -12.75 18.62
C ASN A 229 17.60 -13.53 19.95
N TYR A 230 16.95 -12.99 20.98
CA TYR A 230 16.79 -13.68 22.25
C TYR A 230 15.95 -14.95 22.12
N LEU A 231 14.80 -14.86 21.44
CA LEU A 231 13.88 -15.99 21.24
C LEU A 231 14.50 -17.10 20.38
N PHE A 232 15.14 -16.74 19.29
CA PHE A 232 15.56 -17.69 18.26
C PHE A 232 17.04 -18.02 18.27
N SER A 233 17.87 -17.24 18.96
CA SER A 233 19.33 -17.43 19.12
C SER A 233 20.08 -17.63 17.80
N LYS A 234 19.57 -17.07 16.69
CA LYS A 234 20.05 -17.25 15.31
C LYS A 234 19.91 -15.97 14.51
N ASP A 235 20.81 -15.79 13.54
CA ASP A 235 20.72 -14.71 12.56
C ASP A 235 19.61 -14.97 11.51
N VAL A 236 19.16 -16.23 11.35
CA VAL A 236 18.08 -16.64 10.47
C VAL A 236 16.97 -17.29 11.30
N PHE A 237 15.76 -16.80 11.17
CA PHE A 237 14.60 -17.27 11.94
C PHE A 237 14.09 -18.62 11.41
N PRO A 238 13.67 -19.52 12.31
CA PRO A 238 13.33 -20.89 11.98
C PRO A 238 11.88 -21.03 11.49
N PHE A 239 11.39 -20.14 10.63
CA PHE A 239 10.03 -20.20 10.07
C PHE A 239 9.99 -19.70 8.62
N ASP A 240 9.06 -20.22 7.85
CA ASP A 240 8.92 -19.92 6.43
C ASP A 240 8.07 -18.69 6.14
N VAL A 241 7.09 -18.41 6.99
CA VAL A 241 6.10 -17.33 6.84
C VAL A 241 5.81 -16.72 8.21
N LEU A 242 5.64 -15.41 8.25
CA LEU A 242 5.20 -14.68 9.43
C LEU A 242 3.76 -14.18 9.22
N ILE A 243 2.83 -14.60 10.07
CA ILE A 243 1.50 -13.97 10.17
C ILE A 243 1.59 -12.86 11.21
N ASN A 244 1.44 -11.61 10.79
CA ASN A 244 1.41 -10.46 11.69
C ASN A 244 -0.03 -10.13 12.07
N THR A 245 -0.37 -10.11 13.35
CA THR A 245 -1.71 -9.72 13.83
C THR A 245 -1.70 -8.36 14.55
N CYS A 246 -0.53 -7.72 14.62
CA CYS A 246 -0.40 -6.39 15.20
C CYS A 246 -0.86 -5.30 14.23
N LYS A 247 -1.36 -4.22 14.82
CA LYS A 247 -1.67 -2.97 14.13
C LYS A 247 -0.41 -2.13 14.02
N PHE A 248 -0.41 -1.14 13.15
CA PHE A 248 0.73 -0.28 12.83
C PHE A 248 1.87 -0.98 12.08
N SER A 249 2.68 -0.18 11.43
CA SER A 249 3.90 -0.65 10.76
C SER A 249 5.02 -0.91 11.77
N PHE A 250 5.78 -1.96 11.56
CA PHE A 250 7.04 -2.21 12.27
C PHE A 250 8.05 -1.07 12.06
N GLN A 251 8.05 -0.43 10.89
CA GLN A 251 8.92 0.73 10.61
C GLN A 251 8.60 1.94 11.50
N SER A 252 7.39 2.04 12.05
CA SER A 252 7.05 3.06 13.04
C SER A 252 7.91 2.97 14.30
N LEU A 253 8.59 1.84 14.50
CA LEU A 253 9.48 1.56 15.63
C LEU A 253 10.94 1.97 15.40
N GLY A 254 11.31 2.33 14.18
CA GLY A 254 12.64 2.80 13.80
C GLY A 254 13.11 2.30 12.43
N ALA A 255 13.97 3.08 11.77
CA ALA A 255 14.47 2.78 10.42
C ALA A 255 15.24 1.45 10.30
N GLN A 256 15.77 0.91 11.40
CA GLN A 256 16.49 -0.37 11.40
C GLN A 256 15.58 -1.59 11.21
N THR A 257 14.26 -1.44 11.44
CA THR A 257 13.32 -2.57 11.41
C THR A 257 13.16 -3.14 9.99
N LEU A 258 13.23 -2.31 8.96
CA LEU A 258 13.17 -2.78 7.57
C LEU A 258 14.34 -3.71 7.23
N GLU A 259 15.56 -3.37 7.65
CA GLU A 259 16.75 -4.21 7.44
C GLU A 259 16.62 -5.55 8.19
N GLU A 260 15.95 -5.56 9.33
CA GLU A 260 15.65 -6.78 10.08
C GLU A 260 14.62 -7.67 9.36
N LEU A 261 13.60 -7.08 8.75
CA LEU A 261 12.64 -7.81 7.92
C LEU A 261 13.29 -8.41 6.66
N LYS A 262 14.23 -7.68 6.05
CA LYS A 262 15.03 -8.20 4.92
C LYS A 262 15.87 -9.41 5.32
N LEU A 263 16.46 -9.38 6.50
CA LEU A 263 17.27 -10.51 7.02
C LEU A 263 16.41 -11.76 7.29
N GLN A 264 15.13 -11.61 7.63
CA GLN A 264 14.21 -12.71 7.80
C GLN A 264 13.89 -13.41 6.47
N ASP A 265 13.85 -12.65 5.39
CA ASP A 265 13.63 -13.11 4.02
C ASP A 265 12.46 -14.09 3.87
N CYS A 266 11.34 -13.81 4.55
CA CYS A 266 10.12 -14.60 4.47
C CYS A 266 8.89 -13.70 4.22
N PRO A 267 7.85 -14.20 3.52
CA PRO A 267 6.61 -13.47 3.33
C PRO A 267 5.95 -13.12 4.66
N ILE A 268 5.41 -11.91 4.75
CA ILE A 268 4.64 -11.46 5.90
C ILE A 268 3.16 -11.36 5.48
N ILE A 269 2.30 -12.11 6.15
CA ILE A 269 0.85 -12.10 5.89
C ILE A 269 0.17 -11.32 7.03
N GLN A 270 -0.60 -10.29 6.67
CA GLN A 270 -1.31 -9.49 7.65
C GLN A 270 -2.66 -10.09 8.02
N GLY A 271 -2.79 -10.56 9.26
CA GLY A 271 -4.06 -10.97 9.86
C GLY A 271 -4.71 -9.80 10.61
N TYR A 272 -5.97 -9.46 10.30
CA TYR A 272 -6.63 -8.30 10.89
C TYR A 272 -7.33 -8.65 12.19
N THR A 273 -7.01 -7.91 13.26
CA THR A 273 -7.83 -7.83 14.45
C THR A 273 -8.64 -6.53 14.37
N ILE A 274 -9.97 -6.61 14.31
CA ILE A 274 -10.81 -5.44 14.02
C ILE A 274 -11.64 -5.01 15.23
N TYR A 275 -12.01 -3.72 15.28
CA TYR A 275 -12.79 -3.13 16.37
C TYR A 275 -14.31 -3.36 16.26
N MET A 276 -14.75 -4.07 15.22
CA MET A 276 -16.16 -4.46 15.03
C MET A 276 -16.41 -5.87 15.56
N ASP A 277 -17.65 -6.15 15.99
CA ASP A 277 -18.09 -7.53 16.23
C ASP A 277 -18.33 -8.27 14.89
N GLU A 278 -18.33 -9.60 14.95
CA GLU A 278 -18.42 -10.45 13.75
C GLU A 278 -19.71 -10.24 12.98
N ALA A 279 -20.86 -10.03 13.64
CA ALA A 279 -22.13 -9.84 12.99
C ALA A 279 -22.20 -8.50 12.24
N SER A 280 -21.69 -7.42 12.84
CA SER A 280 -21.56 -6.11 12.20
C SER A 280 -20.64 -6.17 10.98
N TRP A 281 -19.46 -6.80 11.12
CA TRP A 281 -18.54 -6.99 9.99
C TRP A 281 -19.16 -7.83 8.86
N ALA A 282 -19.87 -8.92 9.21
CA ALA A 282 -20.50 -9.78 8.21
C ALA A 282 -21.52 -9.02 7.35
N GLN A 283 -22.26 -8.10 7.95
CA GLN A 283 -23.35 -7.34 7.27
C GLN A 283 -22.85 -6.10 6.55
N ASP A 284 -21.71 -5.51 6.94
CA ASP A 284 -21.21 -4.25 6.35
C ASP A 284 -20.62 -4.49 4.95
N PRO A 285 -21.16 -3.88 3.89
CA PRO A 285 -20.62 -4.02 2.53
C PRO A 285 -19.25 -3.34 2.35
N GLN A 286 -18.88 -2.35 3.17
CA GLN A 286 -17.54 -1.77 3.19
C GLN A 286 -16.54 -2.72 3.85
N GLY A 287 -17.00 -3.57 4.76
CA GLY A 287 -16.23 -4.59 5.44
C GLY A 287 -15.73 -4.11 6.79
N ILE A 288 -14.64 -3.38 6.86
CA ILE A 288 -14.05 -2.90 8.11
C ILE A 288 -14.03 -1.37 8.19
N THR A 289 -13.95 -0.83 9.42
CA THR A 289 -14.01 0.61 9.64
C THR A 289 -12.81 1.33 9.02
N PRO A 290 -12.92 2.64 8.67
CA PRO A 290 -11.78 3.44 8.22
C PRO A 290 -10.59 3.41 9.19
N LEU A 291 -10.87 3.36 10.51
CA LEU A 291 -9.82 3.23 11.52
C LEU A 291 -9.11 1.87 11.43
N ASP A 292 -9.85 0.79 11.23
CA ASP A 292 -9.24 -0.54 11.05
C ASP A 292 -8.47 -0.63 9.73
N VAL A 293 -8.97 -0.01 8.64
CA VAL A 293 -8.23 0.10 7.37
C VAL A 293 -6.89 0.80 7.58
N ASN A 294 -6.89 1.93 8.28
CA ASN A 294 -5.65 2.65 8.58
C ASN A 294 -4.69 1.76 9.38
N LEU A 295 -5.12 1.28 10.55
CA LEU A 295 -4.23 0.65 11.54
C LEU A 295 -3.83 -0.78 11.18
N SER A 296 -4.74 -1.57 10.58
CA SER A 296 -4.53 -2.99 10.31
C SER A 296 -4.14 -3.29 8.86
N ILE A 297 -4.28 -2.34 7.95
CA ILE A 297 -3.98 -2.51 6.52
C ILE A 297 -2.94 -1.50 6.05
N SER A 298 -3.28 -0.18 6.01
CA SER A 298 -2.44 0.83 5.35
C SER A 298 -1.06 0.97 6.02
N GLN A 299 -1.00 1.00 7.35
CA GLN A 299 0.30 1.10 8.03
C GLN A 299 1.14 -0.18 7.89
N PRO A 300 0.61 -1.41 8.07
CA PRO A 300 1.39 -2.61 7.80
C PRO A 300 1.85 -2.75 6.33
N GLU A 301 1.16 -2.15 5.35
CA GLU A 301 1.62 -2.15 3.95
C GLU A 301 3.01 -1.54 3.78
N LEU A 302 3.42 -0.62 4.68
CA LEU A 302 4.77 -0.07 4.73
C LEU A 302 5.86 -1.11 5.03
N ASP A 303 5.47 -2.26 5.57
CA ASP A 303 6.36 -3.39 5.88
C ASP A 303 6.38 -4.47 4.79
N GLY A 304 5.78 -4.21 3.63
CA GLY A 304 5.74 -5.16 2.50
C GLY A 304 4.82 -6.36 2.72
N VAL A 305 3.81 -6.24 3.58
CA VAL A 305 2.90 -7.34 3.88
C VAL A 305 2.02 -7.73 2.68
N ILE A 306 1.62 -9.00 2.68
CA ILE A 306 0.55 -9.56 1.85
C ILE A 306 -0.73 -9.56 2.69
N GLN A 307 -1.83 -9.09 2.12
CA GLN A 307 -3.09 -9.01 2.84
C GLN A 307 -3.70 -10.39 3.07
N GLY A 308 -3.93 -10.75 4.32
CA GLY A 308 -4.45 -12.06 4.75
C GLY A 308 -5.97 -12.07 4.89
N GLY A 309 -6.48 -11.33 5.86
CA GLY A 309 -7.90 -11.27 6.16
C GLY A 309 -8.20 -11.09 7.65
N VAL A 310 -9.49 -11.01 8.00
CA VAL A 310 -9.95 -10.83 9.38
C VAL A 310 -9.73 -12.11 10.17
N VAL A 311 -8.84 -12.11 11.16
CA VAL A 311 -8.61 -13.26 12.04
C VAL A 311 -9.42 -13.17 13.36
N ALA A 312 -9.73 -11.95 13.81
CA ALA A 312 -10.48 -11.74 15.03
C ALA A 312 -11.32 -10.46 15.03
N CYS A 313 -12.49 -10.55 15.64
CA CYS A 313 -13.43 -9.46 15.85
C CYS A 313 -13.50 -9.10 17.33
N GLN A 314 -13.61 -7.78 17.62
CA GLN A 314 -13.75 -7.31 18.99
C GLN A 314 -15.19 -7.50 19.47
N THR A 315 -15.32 -7.99 20.70
CA THR A 315 -16.59 -8.04 21.40
C THR A 315 -16.38 -7.67 22.88
N TYR A 316 -17.45 -7.69 23.67
CA TYR A 316 -17.37 -7.41 25.10
C TYR A 316 -17.69 -8.67 25.91
N ASP A 317 -16.87 -8.94 26.93
CA ASP A 317 -17.16 -9.98 27.91
C ASP A 317 -18.31 -9.57 28.86
N GLU A 318 -18.72 -10.47 29.75
CA GLU A 318 -19.80 -10.24 30.73
C GLU A 318 -19.55 -9.06 31.68
N ARG A 319 -18.29 -8.62 31.82
CA ARG A 319 -17.86 -7.48 32.64
C ARG A 319 -17.77 -6.18 31.86
N GLY A 320 -18.05 -6.22 30.54
CA GLY A 320 -17.93 -5.07 29.63
C GLY A 320 -16.49 -4.74 29.22
N HIS A 321 -15.55 -5.67 29.39
CA HIS A 321 -14.20 -5.56 28.83
C HIS A 321 -14.19 -6.09 27.39
N TYR A 322 -13.46 -5.44 26.49
CA TYR A 322 -13.32 -5.95 25.15
C TYR A 322 -12.33 -7.11 25.07
N VAL A 323 -12.68 -8.09 24.29
CA VAL A 323 -11.87 -9.27 23.94
C VAL A 323 -11.94 -9.50 22.43
N TYR A 324 -10.93 -10.18 21.91
CA TYR A 324 -10.88 -10.54 20.48
C TYR A 324 -11.26 -12.00 20.29
N LEU A 325 -12.43 -12.26 19.69
CA LEU A 325 -12.86 -13.61 19.36
C LEU A 325 -12.44 -14.01 17.94
N PRO A 326 -12.02 -15.28 17.75
CA PRO A 326 -11.55 -15.78 16.46
C PRO A 326 -12.67 -15.88 15.44
N VAL A 327 -12.44 -15.42 14.22
CA VAL A 327 -13.27 -15.72 13.04
C VAL A 327 -12.70 -16.99 12.41
N LYS A 328 -13.16 -18.16 12.85
CA LYS A 328 -12.54 -19.47 12.57
C LYS A 328 -12.40 -19.76 11.08
N GLU A 329 -13.42 -19.41 10.29
CA GLU A 329 -13.41 -19.63 8.85
C GLU A 329 -12.32 -18.76 8.17
N ARG A 330 -12.15 -17.52 8.60
CA ARG A 330 -11.11 -16.63 8.09
C ARG A 330 -9.72 -17.01 8.58
N ILE A 331 -9.58 -17.49 9.81
CA ILE A 331 -8.32 -18.07 10.31
C ILE A 331 -7.89 -19.22 9.40
N ALA A 332 -8.80 -20.15 9.05
CA ALA A 332 -8.48 -21.23 8.14
C ALA A 332 -7.99 -20.73 6.77
N ALA A 333 -8.62 -19.71 6.21
CA ALA A 333 -8.21 -19.10 4.94
C ALA A 333 -6.82 -18.45 5.03
N VAL A 334 -6.53 -17.69 6.09
CA VAL A 334 -5.23 -17.04 6.31
C VAL A 334 -4.12 -18.07 6.49
N VAL A 335 -4.37 -19.12 7.29
CA VAL A 335 -3.41 -20.23 7.48
C VAL A 335 -3.15 -20.99 6.20
N GLN A 336 -4.19 -21.28 5.40
CA GLN A 336 -4.01 -21.94 4.08
C GLN A 336 -3.17 -21.08 3.13
N ARG A 337 -3.35 -19.76 3.15
CA ARG A 337 -2.51 -18.82 2.38
C ARG A 337 -1.07 -18.89 2.85
N ALA A 338 -0.82 -18.86 4.16
CA ALA A 338 0.52 -19.01 4.72
C ALA A 338 1.18 -20.35 4.33
N ILE A 339 0.43 -21.45 4.36
CA ILE A 339 0.91 -22.77 3.92
C ILE A 339 1.30 -22.77 2.43
N LYS A 340 0.52 -22.13 1.56
CA LYS A 340 0.85 -22.07 0.13
C LYS A 340 2.13 -21.26 -0.12
N TRP A 341 2.31 -20.13 0.58
CA TRP A 341 3.55 -19.37 0.51
C TRP A 341 4.75 -20.13 1.08
N SER A 342 4.59 -20.86 2.20
CA SER A 342 5.63 -21.75 2.75
C SER A 342 6.04 -22.83 1.75
N LYS A 343 5.08 -23.47 1.09
CA LYS A 343 5.35 -24.53 0.10
C LYS A 343 6.24 -24.07 -1.04
N LEU A 344 6.11 -22.81 -1.50
CA LEU A 344 6.98 -22.29 -2.56
C LEU A 344 8.47 -22.36 -2.19
N ARG A 345 8.83 -22.24 -0.92
CA ARG A 345 10.23 -22.37 -0.46
C ARG A 345 10.78 -23.78 -0.58
N HIS A 346 9.94 -24.78 -0.50
CA HIS A 346 10.32 -26.20 -0.40
C HIS A 346 10.13 -27.00 -1.70
N ILE A 347 9.31 -26.49 -2.64
CA ILE A 347 9.13 -27.14 -3.95
C ILE A 347 10.38 -26.88 -4.81
N PRO A 348 11.06 -27.93 -5.32
CA PRO A 348 12.14 -27.76 -6.28
C PRO A 348 11.69 -26.93 -7.50
N VAL A 349 12.54 -26.04 -7.99
CA VAL A 349 12.18 -25.06 -9.04
C VAL A 349 11.60 -25.74 -10.28
N GLU A 350 12.21 -26.85 -10.71
CA GLU A 350 11.79 -27.63 -11.87
C GLU A 350 10.42 -28.33 -11.71
N LYS A 351 9.89 -28.36 -10.49
CA LYS A 351 8.58 -28.99 -10.19
C LYS A 351 7.47 -27.96 -9.95
N ARG A 352 7.84 -26.67 -9.79
CA ARG A 352 6.84 -25.62 -9.54
C ARG A 352 5.93 -25.45 -10.73
N LYS A 353 4.62 -25.40 -10.46
CA LYS A 353 3.57 -25.16 -11.44
C LYS A 353 3.09 -23.72 -11.32
N ILE A 354 3.29 -22.91 -12.35
CA ILE A 354 2.98 -21.49 -12.35
C ILE A 354 1.96 -21.16 -13.42
N ALA A 355 0.87 -20.47 -13.05
CA ALA A 355 -0.07 -19.93 -14.02
C ALA A 355 0.29 -18.47 -14.34
N ILE A 356 0.54 -18.16 -15.61
CA ILE A 356 0.80 -16.81 -16.13
C ILE A 356 -0.49 -16.35 -16.81
N VAL A 357 -1.16 -15.37 -16.21
CA VAL A 357 -2.49 -14.88 -16.62
C VAL A 357 -2.35 -13.52 -17.26
N LEU A 358 -2.51 -13.47 -18.59
CA LEU A 358 -2.47 -12.23 -19.36
C LEU A 358 -3.78 -11.47 -19.24
N HIS A 359 -3.73 -10.18 -19.03
CA HIS A 359 -4.90 -9.32 -19.08
C HIS A 359 -5.54 -9.34 -20.48
N ASN A 360 -6.88 -9.32 -20.55
CA ASN A 360 -7.61 -9.36 -21.82
C ASN A 360 -8.95 -8.62 -21.69
N TYR A 361 -8.94 -7.34 -22.00
CA TYR A 361 -10.16 -6.52 -22.04
C TYR A 361 -10.10 -5.49 -23.16
N PRO A 362 -11.17 -5.33 -23.97
CA PRO A 362 -12.29 -6.28 -24.15
C PRO A 362 -11.84 -7.70 -24.52
N PRO A 363 -12.66 -8.75 -24.35
CA PRO A 363 -12.27 -10.13 -24.57
C PRO A 363 -12.15 -10.47 -26.07
N LYS A 364 -11.16 -9.90 -26.73
CA LYS A 364 -10.77 -10.06 -28.12
C LYS A 364 -9.31 -10.43 -28.20
N ASN A 365 -8.93 -11.23 -29.22
CA ASN A 365 -7.53 -11.60 -29.43
C ASN A 365 -6.62 -10.38 -29.62
N SER A 366 -7.12 -9.32 -30.27
CA SER A 366 -6.39 -8.05 -30.44
C SER A 366 -6.06 -7.31 -29.13
N ASN A 367 -6.71 -7.68 -28.03
CA ASN A 367 -6.55 -7.00 -26.75
C ASN A 367 -5.88 -7.89 -25.69
N ILE A 368 -5.35 -9.05 -26.07
CA ILE A 368 -4.58 -9.90 -25.17
C ILE A 368 -3.28 -9.19 -24.82
N GLY A 369 -3.00 -9.08 -23.53
CA GLY A 369 -1.84 -8.39 -23.01
C GLY A 369 -1.96 -6.87 -23.03
N SER A 370 -3.17 -6.30 -23.30
CA SER A 370 -3.34 -4.85 -23.21
C SER A 370 -3.08 -4.39 -21.76
N ALA A 371 -2.20 -3.40 -21.64
CA ALA A 371 -1.83 -2.83 -20.35
C ALA A 371 -1.46 -1.36 -20.52
N ALA A 372 -1.82 -0.54 -19.54
CA ALA A 372 -1.42 0.86 -19.55
C ALA A 372 0.11 0.96 -19.34
N GLY A 373 0.84 1.31 -20.39
CA GLY A 373 2.27 1.59 -20.32
C GLY A 373 3.22 0.37 -20.27
N LEU A 374 2.73 -0.87 -20.32
CA LEU A 374 3.56 -2.07 -20.33
C LEU A 374 3.49 -2.77 -21.70
N ASP A 375 4.63 -3.11 -22.28
CA ASP A 375 4.73 -4.11 -23.35
C ASP A 375 4.62 -5.52 -22.72
N THR A 376 3.39 -5.99 -22.62
CA THR A 376 3.10 -7.27 -21.97
C THR A 376 3.70 -8.46 -22.72
N PRO A 377 3.58 -8.57 -24.06
CA PRO A 377 4.20 -9.67 -24.81
C PRO A 377 5.71 -9.76 -24.61
N GLU A 378 6.44 -8.65 -24.75
CA GLU A 378 7.89 -8.64 -24.59
C GLU A 378 8.29 -8.90 -23.12
N SER A 379 7.52 -8.36 -22.18
CA SER A 379 7.73 -8.59 -20.74
C SER A 379 7.56 -10.07 -20.36
N VAL A 380 6.54 -10.73 -20.90
CA VAL A 380 6.31 -12.18 -20.66
C VAL A 380 7.38 -13.02 -21.33
N LEU A 381 7.84 -12.64 -22.53
CA LEU A 381 8.95 -13.33 -23.20
C LEU A 381 10.21 -13.31 -22.33
N ARG A 382 10.56 -12.14 -21.76
CA ARG A 382 11.69 -12.01 -20.83
C ARG A 382 11.50 -12.81 -19.55
N LEU A 383 10.28 -12.79 -19.00
CA LEU A 383 9.94 -13.58 -17.83
C LEU A 383 10.13 -15.08 -18.09
N LEU A 384 9.66 -15.60 -19.24
CA LEU A 384 9.86 -16.99 -19.64
C LEU A 384 11.34 -17.36 -19.79
N ALA A 385 12.13 -16.46 -20.41
CA ALA A 385 13.58 -16.66 -20.56
C ALA A 385 14.28 -16.75 -19.20
N GLN A 386 13.97 -15.82 -18.29
CA GLN A 386 14.50 -15.81 -16.93
C GLN A 386 14.08 -17.08 -16.15
N MET A 387 12.79 -17.44 -16.17
CA MET A 387 12.31 -18.66 -15.50
C MET A 387 13.06 -19.90 -16.01
N LYS A 388 13.31 -20.02 -17.32
CA LYS A 388 14.08 -21.10 -17.90
C LYS A 388 15.53 -21.11 -17.40
N GLU A 389 16.16 -19.94 -17.33
CA GLU A 389 17.54 -19.80 -16.79
C GLU A 389 17.61 -20.17 -15.31
N GLU A 390 16.59 -19.84 -14.53
CA GLU A 390 16.46 -20.19 -13.10
C GLU A 390 16.12 -21.68 -12.87
N GLY A 391 15.85 -22.46 -13.93
CA GLY A 391 15.63 -23.90 -13.87
C GLY A 391 14.17 -24.34 -13.78
N TYR A 392 13.19 -23.44 -14.03
CA TYR A 392 11.82 -23.87 -14.23
C TYR A 392 11.70 -24.76 -15.47
N LEU A 393 10.77 -25.72 -15.43
CA LEU A 393 10.49 -26.53 -16.62
C LEU A 393 9.66 -25.71 -17.61
N VAL A 394 10.36 -25.15 -18.61
CA VAL A 394 9.81 -24.37 -19.73
C VAL A 394 10.20 -25.07 -21.02
N ASP A 395 9.22 -25.62 -21.74
CA ASP A 395 9.46 -26.37 -22.96
C ASP A 395 9.99 -25.45 -24.07
N THR A 396 9.27 -24.36 -24.33
CA THR A 396 9.59 -23.42 -25.40
C THR A 396 9.66 -21.99 -24.88
N VAL A 397 10.74 -21.28 -25.22
CA VAL A 397 10.82 -19.83 -25.15
C VAL A 397 10.87 -19.35 -26.58
N PRO A 398 9.84 -18.62 -27.08
CA PRO A 398 9.84 -18.07 -28.43
C PRO A 398 11.00 -17.09 -28.66
N ASP A 399 11.42 -16.93 -29.90
CA ASP A 399 12.50 -15.98 -30.24
C ASP A 399 12.01 -14.52 -30.25
N THR A 400 10.70 -14.30 -30.44
CA THR A 400 10.08 -12.96 -30.48
C THR A 400 8.76 -12.93 -29.74
N SER A 401 8.36 -11.73 -29.31
CA SER A 401 7.05 -11.47 -28.69
C SER A 401 5.88 -11.74 -29.67
N ALA A 402 6.09 -11.56 -30.98
CA ALA A 402 5.11 -11.92 -32.00
C ALA A 402 4.85 -13.44 -32.05
N GLU A 403 5.90 -14.26 -32.00
CA GLU A 403 5.77 -15.73 -31.91
C GLU A 403 5.06 -16.16 -30.62
N LEU A 404 5.34 -15.51 -29.51
CA LEU A 404 4.62 -15.74 -28.27
C LEU A 404 3.11 -15.47 -28.44
N MET A 405 2.75 -14.37 -29.09
CA MET A 405 1.35 -14.03 -29.32
C MET A 405 0.68 -14.99 -30.31
N ASP A 406 1.39 -15.46 -31.31
CA ASP A 406 0.91 -16.52 -32.21
C ASP A 406 0.66 -17.84 -31.44
N MET A 407 1.53 -18.21 -30.51
CA MET A 407 1.31 -19.35 -29.62
C MET A 407 0.04 -19.17 -28.79
N VAL A 408 -0.14 -18.00 -28.16
CA VAL A 408 -1.32 -17.72 -27.33
C VAL A 408 -2.61 -17.77 -28.16
N THR A 409 -2.63 -17.14 -29.32
CA THR A 409 -3.84 -17.00 -30.16
C THR A 409 -4.17 -18.24 -30.98
N SER A 410 -3.23 -19.16 -31.16
CA SER A 410 -3.47 -20.47 -31.78
C SER A 410 -4.16 -21.46 -30.84
N HIS A 411 -4.23 -21.16 -29.53
CA HIS A 411 -4.93 -21.94 -28.54
C HIS A 411 -6.26 -21.28 -28.15
N MET A 412 -6.98 -21.92 -27.22
CA MET A 412 -8.25 -21.40 -26.71
C MET A 412 -8.04 -20.07 -25.95
N THR A 413 -8.78 -19.03 -26.35
CA THR A 413 -8.81 -17.71 -25.74
C THR A 413 -10.23 -17.30 -25.33
N ASN A 414 -10.40 -16.07 -24.86
CA ASN A 414 -11.74 -15.52 -24.53
C ASN A 414 -12.50 -14.94 -25.73
N ASP A 415 -11.91 -14.87 -26.92
CA ASP A 415 -12.54 -14.30 -28.13
C ASP A 415 -13.57 -15.24 -28.73
N ARG A 416 -14.84 -15.01 -28.39
CA ARG A 416 -15.98 -15.82 -28.87
C ARG A 416 -16.14 -15.79 -30.38
N SER A 417 -15.67 -14.75 -31.06
CA SER A 417 -15.76 -14.65 -32.53
C SER A 417 -14.80 -15.57 -33.26
N MET A 418 -13.78 -16.08 -32.55
CA MET A 418 -12.77 -16.99 -33.08
C MET A 418 -13.03 -18.47 -32.73
N LEU A 419 -14.11 -18.76 -31.97
CA LEU A 419 -14.42 -20.12 -31.55
C LEU A 419 -14.84 -20.98 -32.74
N THR A 420 -14.20 -22.17 -32.83
CA THR A 420 -14.57 -23.25 -33.74
C THR A 420 -14.71 -24.56 -32.97
N ASP A 421 -15.43 -25.53 -33.49
CA ASP A 421 -15.55 -26.84 -32.84
C ASP A 421 -14.19 -27.54 -32.75
N GLU A 422 -13.30 -27.33 -33.72
CA GLU A 422 -11.93 -27.87 -33.68
C GLU A 422 -11.13 -27.26 -32.53
N LEU A 423 -11.24 -25.92 -32.31
CA LEU A 423 -10.53 -25.24 -31.24
C LEU A 423 -11.04 -25.69 -29.86
N LEU A 424 -12.37 -25.79 -29.70
CA LEU A 424 -12.98 -26.32 -28.48
C LEU A 424 -12.60 -27.77 -28.21
N ALA A 425 -12.57 -28.59 -29.25
CA ALA A 425 -12.18 -30.01 -29.13
C ALA A 425 -10.69 -30.22 -28.78
N SER A 426 -9.81 -29.32 -29.24
CA SER A 426 -8.36 -29.35 -28.99
C SER A 426 -7.92 -28.66 -27.69
N ALA A 427 -8.83 -27.96 -26.97
CA ALA A 427 -8.50 -27.26 -25.73
C ALA A 427 -7.92 -28.21 -24.68
N GLU A 428 -6.77 -27.83 -24.11
CA GLU A 428 -6.09 -28.60 -23.08
C GLU A 428 -6.77 -28.44 -21.70
N GLY A 429 -7.20 -27.21 -21.38
CA GLY A 429 -7.86 -26.90 -20.11
C GLY A 429 -9.33 -27.32 -20.11
N ARG A 430 -9.70 -28.27 -19.26
CA ARG A 430 -11.06 -28.81 -19.18
C ARG A 430 -11.46 -29.10 -17.74
N LEU A 431 -12.69 -28.74 -17.39
CA LEU A 431 -13.30 -29.07 -16.10
C LEU A 431 -14.68 -29.69 -16.34
N SER A 432 -14.91 -30.93 -15.86
CA SER A 432 -16.22 -31.53 -16.04
C SER A 432 -17.33 -30.66 -15.42
N SER A 433 -18.48 -30.56 -16.11
CA SER A 433 -19.66 -29.85 -15.59
C SER A 433 -20.08 -30.40 -14.23
N LYS A 434 -19.92 -31.69 -14.01
CA LYS A 434 -20.19 -32.35 -12.73
C LYS A 434 -19.26 -31.85 -11.61
N ASP A 435 -17.97 -31.76 -11.85
CA ASP A 435 -17.00 -31.32 -10.83
C ASP A 435 -17.17 -29.84 -10.56
N TYR A 436 -17.44 -29.03 -11.59
CA TYR A 436 -17.76 -27.61 -11.38
C TYR A 436 -19.06 -27.43 -10.56
N LYS A 437 -20.13 -28.19 -10.83
CA LYS A 437 -21.36 -28.13 -10.03
C LYS A 437 -21.11 -28.50 -8.58
N ALA A 438 -20.35 -29.56 -8.35
CA ALA A 438 -19.98 -29.97 -6.99
C ALA A 438 -19.19 -28.88 -6.26
N TYR A 439 -18.26 -28.20 -6.93
CA TYR A 439 -17.58 -27.04 -6.38
C TYR A 439 -18.54 -25.87 -6.12
N PHE A 440 -19.38 -25.51 -7.07
CA PHE A 440 -20.34 -24.41 -6.98
C PHE A 440 -21.28 -24.59 -5.77
N GLU A 441 -21.73 -25.80 -5.49
CA GLU A 441 -22.55 -26.16 -4.33
C GLU A 441 -21.83 -25.95 -2.98
N THR A 442 -20.49 -25.84 -2.96
CA THR A 442 -19.72 -25.53 -1.75
C THR A 442 -19.67 -24.04 -1.41
N LEU A 443 -20.05 -23.18 -2.36
CA LEU A 443 -20.03 -21.73 -2.15
C LEU A 443 -21.17 -21.28 -1.20
N PRO A 444 -21.06 -20.09 -0.56
CA PRO A 444 -22.14 -19.54 0.23
C PRO A 444 -23.47 -19.46 -0.55
N ALA A 445 -24.58 -19.75 0.11
CA ALA A 445 -25.88 -19.86 -0.54
C ALA A 445 -26.34 -18.56 -1.22
N ASP A 446 -26.04 -17.40 -0.63
CA ASP A 446 -26.28 -16.08 -1.19
C ASP A 446 -25.47 -15.84 -2.48
N THR A 447 -24.22 -16.28 -2.49
CA THR A 447 -23.34 -16.24 -3.67
C THR A 447 -23.89 -17.12 -4.79
N GLN A 448 -24.29 -18.35 -4.49
CA GLN A 448 -24.90 -19.26 -5.46
C GLN A 448 -26.18 -18.63 -6.07
N GLN A 449 -27.08 -18.11 -5.22
CA GLN A 449 -28.34 -17.50 -5.67
C GLN A 449 -28.11 -16.27 -6.55
N ALA A 450 -27.14 -15.42 -6.20
CA ALA A 450 -26.80 -14.23 -6.97
C ALA A 450 -26.28 -14.59 -8.37
N MET A 451 -25.40 -15.61 -8.46
CA MET A 451 -24.88 -16.08 -9.75
C MET A 451 -25.95 -16.75 -10.61
N VAL A 452 -26.81 -17.59 -10.02
CA VAL A 452 -27.94 -18.20 -10.75
C VAL A 452 -28.88 -17.12 -11.28
N THR A 453 -29.13 -16.09 -10.51
CA THR A 453 -29.98 -14.96 -10.95
C THR A 453 -29.37 -14.21 -12.14
N SER A 454 -28.04 -14.02 -12.15
CA SER A 454 -27.34 -13.25 -13.21
C SER A 454 -27.02 -14.10 -14.45
N TRP A 455 -26.66 -15.37 -14.28
CA TRP A 455 -26.05 -16.21 -15.33
C TRP A 455 -26.72 -17.57 -15.54
N GLY A 456 -27.83 -17.86 -14.83
CA GLY A 456 -28.51 -19.15 -14.90
C GLY A 456 -27.85 -20.24 -14.06
N GLU A 457 -28.30 -21.47 -14.23
CA GLU A 457 -27.81 -22.63 -13.48
C GLU A 457 -26.36 -23.00 -13.87
N ALA A 458 -25.60 -23.48 -12.91
CA ALA A 458 -24.24 -23.98 -13.17
C ALA A 458 -24.27 -25.20 -14.15
N PRO A 459 -23.35 -25.30 -15.12
CA PRO A 459 -22.15 -24.48 -15.30
C PRO A 459 -22.35 -23.27 -16.22
N GLY A 460 -23.59 -22.87 -16.57
CA GLY A 460 -23.89 -21.88 -17.59
C GLY A 460 -23.70 -22.45 -19.01
N ASP A 461 -23.83 -21.56 -20.01
CA ASP A 461 -23.73 -21.93 -21.43
C ASP A 461 -22.42 -21.44 -22.10
N VAL A 462 -21.65 -20.57 -21.42
CA VAL A 462 -20.48 -19.91 -22.01
C VAL A 462 -19.24 -20.79 -21.81
N PHE A 463 -18.54 -21.09 -22.94
CA PHE A 463 -17.39 -21.98 -22.95
C PHE A 463 -17.67 -23.38 -22.38
N VAL A 464 -18.89 -23.89 -22.57
CA VAL A 464 -19.26 -25.27 -22.26
C VAL A 464 -19.32 -26.06 -23.55
N TYR A 465 -18.57 -27.16 -23.61
CA TYR A 465 -18.48 -28.04 -24.77
C TYR A 465 -18.38 -29.49 -24.29
N ASP A 466 -19.21 -30.39 -24.82
CA ASP A 466 -19.25 -31.82 -24.50
C ASP A 466 -19.31 -32.10 -22.97
N ASP A 467 -20.21 -31.36 -22.27
CA ASP A 467 -20.41 -31.44 -20.81
C ASP A 467 -19.16 -31.06 -19.96
N GLU A 468 -18.25 -30.26 -20.55
CA GLU A 468 -17.08 -29.73 -19.89
C GLU A 468 -17.03 -28.20 -20.03
N VAL A 469 -16.56 -27.50 -18.97
CA VAL A 469 -16.19 -26.09 -19.01
C VAL A 469 -14.77 -25.99 -19.57
N ILE A 470 -14.63 -25.27 -20.68
CA ILE A 470 -13.34 -25.08 -21.35
C ILE A 470 -12.58 -23.94 -20.72
N ILE A 471 -11.33 -24.18 -20.37
CA ILE A 471 -10.41 -23.22 -19.73
C ILE A 471 -9.41 -22.73 -20.78
N PRO A 472 -9.38 -21.43 -21.06
CA PRO A 472 -8.43 -20.84 -22.01
C PRO A 472 -6.97 -21.03 -21.59
N GLY A 473 -6.08 -21.16 -22.57
CA GLY A 473 -4.64 -21.28 -22.36
C GLY A 473 -4.05 -22.60 -22.87
N PHE A 474 -2.77 -22.78 -22.61
CA PHE A 474 -1.98 -23.94 -22.99
C PHE A 474 -0.84 -24.19 -22.00
N SER A 475 -0.37 -25.42 -21.97
CA SER A 475 0.80 -25.82 -21.17
C SER A 475 2.11 -25.52 -21.89
N ASN A 476 3.10 -25.03 -21.14
CA ASN A 476 4.48 -24.85 -21.60
C ASN A 476 5.43 -25.40 -20.53
N GLY A 477 5.61 -26.69 -20.52
CA GLY A 477 6.25 -27.43 -19.43
C GLY A 477 5.38 -27.42 -18.16
N ASN A 478 5.89 -26.86 -17.07
CA ASN A 478 5.13 -26.68 -15.83
C ASN A 478 4.46 -25.27 -15.73
N LEU A 479 4.42 -24.54 -16.83
CA LEU A 479 3.74 -23.25 -16.91
C LEU A 479 2.38 -23.41 -17.61
N TRP A 480 1.36 -22.72 -17.11
CA TRP A 480 0.08 -22.54 -17.78
C TRP A 480 -0.02 -21.09 -18.25
N ILE A 481 0.11 -20.85 -19.55
CA ILE A 481 -0.01 -19.52 -20.15
C ILE A 481 -1.45 -19.34 -20.60
N THR A 482 -2.10 -18.30 -20.10
CA THR A 482 -3.55 -18.14 -20.24
C THR A 482 -3.97 -16.67 -20.29
N VAL A 483 -5.24 -16.43 -20.56
CA VAL A 483 -5.86 -15.12 -20.57
C VAL A 483 -6.90 -15.00 -19.46
N GLN A 484 -6.95 -13.84 -18.80
CA GLN A 484 -7.89 -13.62 -17.71
C GLN A 484 -9.33 -13.66 -18.21
N PRO A 485 -10.23 -14.46 -17.58
CA PRO A 485 -11.61 -14.53 -17.99
C PRO A 485 -12.33 -13.19 -17.84
N PRO A 486 -13.27 -12.85 -18.73
CA PRO A 486 -14.03 -11.61 -18.64
C PRO A 486 -15.04 -11.63 -17.49
N ARG A 487 -15.32 -10.45 -16.93
CA ARG A 487 -16.30 -10.29 -15.84
C ARG A 487 -17.74 -10.56 -16.24
N GLY A 488 -18.02 -10.60 -17.53
CA GLY A 488 -19.35 -10.82 -18.07
C GLY A 488 -19.35 -10.80 -19.58
N PHE A 489 -20.52 -11.12 -20.15
CA PHE A 489 -20.76 -11.18 -21.59
C PHE A 489 -22.04 -10.42 -21.92
N GLY A 490 -22.06 -9.70 -23.03
CA GLY A 490 -23.23 -8.93 -23.48
C GLY A 490 -22.87 -7.88 -24.52
N GLU A 491 -23.87 -7.14 -25.00
CA GLU A 491 -23.70 -6.12 -26.05
C GLU A 491 -22.96 -4.88 -25.54
N ASN A 492 -23.20 -4.49 -24.26
CA ASN A 492 -22.56 -3.32 -23.66
C ASN A 492 -21.41 -3.76 -22.74
N VAL A 493 -20.27 -4.06 -23.35
CA VAL A 493 -19.07 -4.54 -22.64
C VAL A 493 -18.58 -3.54 -21.60
N SER A 494 -18.62 -2.23 -21.91
CA SER A 494 -18.15 -1.19 -20.96
C SER A 494 -19.05 -1.12 -19.72
N ALA A 495 -20.38 -1.15 -19.87
CA ALA A 495 -21.29 -1.14 -18.74
C ALA A 495 -21.11 -2.38 -17.84
N ILE A 496 -20.95 -3.56 -18.46
CA ILE A 496 -20.69 -4.82 -17.75
C ILE A 496 -19.39 -4.74 -16.95
N TYR A 497 -18.35 -4.17 -17.52
CA TYR A 497 -17.04 -4.09 -16.88
C TYR A 497 -17.01 -3.14 -15.68
N HIS A 498 -17.79 -2.09 -15.71
CA HIS A 498 -17.86 -1.08 -14.64
C HIS A 498 -18.99 -1.30 -13.63
N ASP A 499 -19.85 -2.33 -13.81
CA ASP A 499 -20.90 -2.65 -12.84
C ASP A 499 -20.29 -3.26 -11.56
N PRO A 500 -20.36 -2.56 -10.40
CA PRO A 500 -19.80 -3.06 -9.15
C PRO A 500 -20.62 -4.18 -8.51
N CYS A 501 -21.84 -4.44 -8.99
CA CYS A 501 -22.78 -5.41 -8.42
C CYS A 501 -22.90 -6.69 -9.26
N LEU A 502 -22.47 -6.66 -10.51
CA LEU A 502 -22.60 -7.79 -11.41
C LEU A 502 -21.67 -8.92 -10.98
N THR A 503 -22.26 -10.07 -10.64
CA THR A 503 -21.51 -11.29 -10.29
C THR A 503 -20.71 -11.79 -11.50
N PRO A 504 -19.53 -12.43 -11.28
CA PRO A 504 -18.80 -13.06 -12.38
C PRO A 504 -19.60 -14.25 -12.96
N PRO A 505 -19.43 -14.56 -14.25
CA PRO A 505 -20.05 -15.75 -14.86
C PRO A 505 -19.43 -17.03 -14.32
N HIS A 506 -20.11 -18.16 -14.51
CA HIS A 506 -19.65 -19.47 -14.07
C HIS A 506 -18.25 -19.83 -14.61
N GLN A 507 -17.97 -19.52 -15.87
CA GLN A 507 -16.66 -19.72 -16.50
C GLN A 507 -15.52 -19.02 -15.73
N TYR A 508 -15.78 -17.82 -15.14
CA TYR A 508 -14.79 -17.08 -14.36
C TYR A 508 -14.36 -17.87 -13.10
N LEU A 509 -15.32 -18.36 -12.34
CA LEU A 509 -15.03 -19.15 -11.14
C LEU A 509 -14.47 -20.54 -11.51
N ALA A 510 -14.98 -21.16 -12.59
CA ALA A 510 -14.43 -22.41 -13.10
C ALA A 510 -12.95 -22.29 -13.46
N PHE A 511 -12.54 -21.19 -14.09
CA PHE A 511 -11.15 -20.90 -14.43
C PHE A 511 -10.23 -20.93 -13.18
N TYR A 512 -10.52 -20.11 -12.17
CA TYR A 512 -9.68 -20.06 -10.97
C TYR A 512 -9.75 -21.38 -10.16
N HIS A 513 -10.92 -22.04 -10.16
CA HIS A 513 -11.04 -23.36 -9.53
C HIS A 513 -10.15 -24.38 -10.23
N TRP A 514 -10.17 -24.44 -11.57
CA TRP A 514 -9.33 -25.34 -12.37
C TRP A 514 -7.85 -25.08 -12.15
N VAL A 515 -7.42 -23.82 -12.16
CA VAL A 515 -6.02 -23.43 -11.90
C VAL A 515 -5.54 -23.98 -10.55
N ARG A 516 -6.41 -23.94 -9.52
CA ARG A 516 -6.07 -24.43 -8.17
C ARG A 516 -6.08 -25.95 -8.03
N THR A 517 -6.99 -26.64 -8.70
CA THR A 517 -7.33 -28.05 -8.36
C THR A 517 -7.01 -29.06 -9.46
N VAL A 518 -6.99 -28.65 -10.72
CA VAL A 518 -6.68 -29.54 -11.85
C VAL A 518 -5.26 -29.28 -12.36
N PHE A 519 -4.93 -28.03 -12.66
CA PHE A 519 -3.53 -27.67 -12.95
C PHE A 519 -2.66 -27.73 -11.70
N GLU A 520 -3.24 -27.49 -10.51
CA GLU A 520 -2.58 -27.47 -9.20
C GLU A 520 -1.48 -26.42 -9.12
N ALA A 521 -1.76 -25.19 -9.57
CA ALA A 521 -0.79 -24.12 -9.52
C ALA A 521 -0.25 -23.88 -8.10
N ASP A 522 1.06 -23.68 -8.00
CA ASP A 522 1.74 -23.27 -6.76
C ASP A 522 1.68 -21.75 -6.57
N ALA A 523 1.66 -20.99 -7.68
CA ALA A 523 1.46 -19.55 -7.69
C ALA A 523 0.83 -19.09 -9.01
N VAL A 524 0.28 -17.88 -8.99
CA VAL A 524 -0.26 -17.18 -10.16
C VAL A 524 0.52 -15.88 -10.35
N ILE A 525 0.89 -15.57 -11.59
CA ILE A 525 1.41 -14.26 -12.01
C ILE A 525 0.35 -13.62 -12.90
N HIS A 526 -0.25 -12.51 -12.45
CA HIS A 526 -1.11 -11.69 -13.30
C HIS A 526 -0.26 -10.65 -14.03
N VAL A 527 -0.33 -10.60 -15.35
CA VAL A 527 0.46 -9.67 -16.16
C VAL A 527 -0.45 -8.78 -17.00
N GLY A 528 -0.30 -7.48 -16.80
CA GLY A 528 -1.11 -6.45 -17.44
C GLY A 528 -1.78 -5.54 -16.42
N THR A 529 -2.10 -4.33 -16.79
CA THR A 529 -2.71 -3.32 -15.91
C THR A 529 -4.02 -2.84 -16.51
N HIS A 530 -5.11 -2.98 -15.81
CA HIS A 530 -5.39 -3.70 -14.57
C HIS A 530 -6.13 -5.00 -14.87
N GLY A 531 -6.17 -5.93 -13.88
CA GLY A 531 -6.96 -7.15 -13.96
C GLY A 531 -8.45 -6.94 -13.66
N SER A 532 -9.23 -8.01 -13.69
CA SER A 532 -10.66 -7.98 -13.37
C SER A 532 -10.99 -8.55 -11.99
N LEU A 533 -10.09 -9.36 -11.40
CA LEU A 533 -10.34 -10.10 -10.16
C LEU A 533 -10.60 -9.18 -8.96
N GLU A 534 -9.78 -8.17 -8.76
CA GLU A 534 -9.85 -7.19 -7.68
C GLU A 534 -11.09 -6.28 -7.73
N TRP A 535 -11.74 -6.23 -8.89
CA TRP A 535 -12.94 -5.41 -9.14
C TRP A 535 -14.26 -6.19 -9.03
N LEU A 536 -14.22 -7.51 -8.79
CA LEU A 536 -15.40 -8.33 -8.60
C LEU A 536 -16.20 -7.88 -7.35
N PRO A 537 -17.52 -8.13 -7.28
CA PRO A 537 -18.33 -7.77 -6.12
C PRO A 537 -17.83 -8.36 -4.81
N GLY A 538 -18.02 -7.61 -3.72
CA GLY A 538 -17.63 -7.98 -2.38
C GLY A 538 -17.28 -6.76 -1.53
N LYS A 539 -16.82 -6.98 -0.31
CA LYS A 539 -16.43 -5.93 0.64
C LYS A 539 -15.26 -5.09 0.10
N GLY A 540 -15.21 -3.81 0.46
CA GLY A 540 -14.11 -2.92 0.11
C GLY A 540 -12.77 -3.35 0.73
N ALA A 541 -12.79 -3.79 1.99
CA ALA A 541 -11.64 -4.34 2.70
C ALA A 541 -12.09 -5.37 3.74
N GLY A 542 -11.18 -6.27 4.16
CA GLY A 542 -11.52 -7.33 5.11
C GLY A 542 -12.56 -8.30 4.54
N LEU A 543 -12.23 -8.91 3.39
CA LEU A 543 -13.10 -9.79 2.63
C LEU A 543 -13.63 -10.97 3.46
N SER A 544 -14.88 -11.35 3.17
CA SER A 544 -15.52 -12.58 3.69
C SER A 544 -15.49 -13.70 2.62
N ALA A 545 -15.91 -14.90 3.00
CA ALA A 545 -16.00 -16.05 2.11
C ALA A 545 -16.97 -15.86 0.93
N SER A 546 -17.92 -14.93 1.01
CA SER A 546 -18.85 -14.60 -0.06
C SER A 546 -18.34 -13.54 -1.04
N CYS A 547 -17.15 -12.95 -0.80
CA CYS A 547 -16.55 -11.98 -1.70
C CYS A 547 -15.91 -12.70 -2.91
N TYR A 548 -16.31 -12.33 -4.12
CA TYR A 548 -15.83 -13.01 -5.34
C TYR A 548 -14.31 -12.95 -5.56
N PRO A 549 -13.60 -11.86 -5.23
CA PRO A 549 -12.14 -11.86 -5.30
C PRO A 549 -11.51 -12.94 -4.42
N GLU A 550 -12.03 -13.12 -3.20
CA GLU A 550 -11.56 -14.17 -2.27
C GLU A 550 -11.91 -15.59 -2.79
N ILE A 551 -13.11 -15.79 -3.33
CA ILE A 551 -13.52 -17.06 -3.97
C ILE A 551 -12.60 -17.40 -5.16
N GLY A 552 -12.27 -16.40 -5.98
CA GLY A 552 -11.39 -16.55 -7.14
C GLY A 552 -9.98 -16.98 -6.72
N ILE A 553 -9.23 -16.08 -6.08
CA ILE A 553 -7.80 -16.35 -5.75
C ILE A 553 -7.63 -17.35 -4.62
N SER A 554 -8.52 -17.34 -3.62
CA SER A 554 -8.46 -18.19 -2.44
C SER A 554 -7.07 -18.10 -1.73
N SER A 555 -6.39 -19.21 -1.58
CA SER A 555 -5.07 -19.30 -0.91
C SER A 555 -3.87 -19.24 -1.87
N LEU A 556 -4.07 -19.10 -3.19
CA LEU A 556 -2.95 -19.05 -4.14
C LEU A 556 -2.06 -17.85 -3.90
N PRO A 557 -0.74 -18.00 -3.83
CA PRO A 557 0.20 -16.91 -3.96
C PRO A 557 -0.05 -16.15 -5.27
N ASN A 558 -0.38 -14.87 -5.13
CA ASN A 558 -0.71 -13.99 -6.25
C ASN A 558 0.40 -12.94 -6.42
N ILE A 559 1.17 -13.06 -7.48
CA ILE A 559 2.26 -12.15 -7.81
C ILE A 559 1.78 -11.26 -8.95
N TYR A 560 1.89 -9.93 -8.76
CA TYR A 560 1.29 -9.01 -9.70
C TYR A 560 2.26 -7.87 -10.05
N PRO A 561 3.00 -7.97 -11.17
CA PRO A 561 3.67 -6.82 -11.77
C PRO A 561 2.63 -5.72 -12.03
N TYR A 562 2.78 -4.56 -11.38
CA TYR A 562 1.79 -3.49 -11.43
C TYR A 562 2.45 -2.14 -11.66
N TRP A 563 1.80 -1.27 -12.41
CA TRP A 563 2.34 0.04 -12.70
C TRP A 563 2.35 0.94 -11.45
N THR A 564 3.52 1.44 -11.06
CA THR A 564 3.68 2.23 -9.82
C THR A 564 2.88 3.52 -9.81
N THR A 565 2.56 4.10 -10.97
CA THR A 565 1.80 5.36 -11.06
C THR A 565 0.30 5.21 -10.86
N ILE A 566 -0.26 4.00 -11.02
CA ILE A 566 -1.68 3.71 -10.80
C ILE A 566 -1.87 3.16 -9.40
N ILE A 567 -1.57 3.99 -8.40
CA ILE A 567 -1.56 3.61 -6.99
C ILE A 567 -2.91 3.05 -6.54
N GLY A 568 -4.01 3.75 -6.83
CA GLY A 568 -5.34 3.38 -6.35
C GLY A 568 -5.76 1.98 -6.78
N GLU A 569 -5.50 1.61 -8.03
CA GLU A 569 -5.83 0.30 -8.58
C GLU A 569 -4.90 -0.80 -8.06
N GLY A 570 -3.59 -0.52 -7.97
CA GLY A 570 -2.64 -1.47 -7.37
C GLY A 570 -2.99 -1.81 -5.92
N ILE A 571 -3.45 -0.82 -5.14
CA ILE A 571 -3.91 -1.04 -3.77
C ILE A 571 -5.20 -1.89 -3.73
N GLN A 572 -6.10 -1.78 -4.71
CA GLN A 572 -7.24 -2.71 -4.83
C GLN A 572 -6.77 -4.14 -5.06
N ALA A 573 -5.83 -4.37 -5.98
CA ALA A 573 -5.25 -5.70 -6.21
C ALA A 573 -4.60 -6.25 -4.91
N LYS A 574 -3.84 -5.43 -4.20
CA LYS A 574 -3.21 -5.80 -2.93
C LYS A 574 -4.24 -6.20 -1.86
N ARG A 575 -5.28 -5.40 -1.66
CA ARG A 575 -6.25 -5.56 -0.57
C ARG A 575 -7.36 -6.54 -0.88
N ARG A 576 -7.73 -6.71 -2.14
CA ARG A 576 -8.88 -7.53 -2.53
C ARG A 576 -8.51 -8.84 -3.24
N SER A 577 -7.29 -8.97 -3.76
CA SER A 577 -6.80 -10.25 -4.33
C SER A 577 -5.53 -10.75 -3.66
N SER A 578 -5.17 -10.23 -2.48
CA SER A 578 -3.98 -10.61 -1.70
C SER A 578 -2.69 -10.61 -2.54
N ALA A 579 -2.59 -9.66 -3.48
CA ALA A 579 -1.47 -9.58 -4.39
C ALA A 579 -0.19 -9.12 -3.67
N CYS A 580 0.90 -9.84 -3.92
CA CYS A 580 2.25 -9.33 -3.76
C CYS A 580 2.56 -8.49 -4.99
N LEU A 581 2.49 -7.17 -4.85
CA LEU A 581 2.77 -6.27 -5.96
C LEU A 581 4.27 -6.25 -6.26
N VAL A 582 4.60 -6.18 -7.54
CA VAL A 582 5.95 -5.87 -8.01
C VAL A 582 5.84 -4.63 -8.88
N GLY A 583 6.15 -3.48 -8.30
CA GLY A 583 6.03 -2.21 -8.99
C GLY A 583 6.95 -2.12 -10.19
N HIS A 584 6.41 -1.81 -11.38
CA HIS A 584 7.21 -1.58 -12.58
C HIS A 584 7.24 -0.11 -12.97
N LEU A 585 8.29 0.26 -13.69
CA LEU A 585 8.55 1.63 -14.12
C LEU A 585 7.49 2.11 -15.13
N SER A 586 7.30 3.43 -15.19
CA SER A 586 6.58 4.07 -16.29
C SER A 586 7.40 3.97 -17.60
N PRO A 587 6.76 3.99 -18.77
CA PRO A 587 7.48 4.26 -20.01
C PRO A 587 8.28 5.56 -19.90
N PRO A 588 9.34 5.72 -20.70
CA PRO A 588 10.01 7.01 -20.82
C PRO A 588 9.01 8.12 -21.12
N MET A 589 9.22 9.27 -20.52
CA MET A 589 8.38 10.45 -20.75
C MET A 589 9.15 11.42 -21.63
N THR A 590 8.45 11.97 -22.60
CA THR A 590 8.99 13.02 -23.49
C THR A 590 7.99 14.16 -23.59
N THR A 591 8.41 15.31 -24.11
CA THR A 591 7.48 16.39 -24.45
C THR A 591 6.73 16.04 -25.75
N ALA A 592 5.45 16.43 -25.83
CA ALA A 592 4.60 16.10 -26.95
C ALA A 592 5.14 16.64 -28.29
N GLY A 593 5.75 17.83 -28.26
CA GLY A 593 6.04 18.59 -29.47
C GLY A 593 4.76 19.10 -30.16
N LEU A 594 4.90 19.63 -31.35
CA LEU A 594 3.77 19.99 -32.20
C LEU A 594 3.84 19.15 -33.45
N TYR A 595 2.67 18.89 -34.09
CA TYR A 595 2.53 18.07 -35.27
C TYR A 595 1.54 18.69 -36.25
N ASP A 596 1.76 18.47 -37.55
CA ASP A 596 0.86 18.84 -38.64
C ASP A 596 0.37 20.29 -38.56
N GLU A 597 -0.92 20.50 -38.37
CA GLU A 597 -1.58 21.81 -38.36
C GLU A 597 -1.08 22.74 -37.25
N PHE A 598 -0.65 22.19 -36.12
CA PHE A 598 -0.12 22.98 -35.01
C PHE A 598 1.32 23.43 -35.24
N GLU A 599 2.13 22.65 -35.94
CA GLU A 599 3.47 23.06 -36.39
C GLU A 599 3.39 24.21 -37.44
N GLU A 600 2.42 24.11 -38.37
CA GLU A 600 2.14 25.21 -39.30
C GLU A 600 1.65 26.46 -38.58
N LEU A 601 0.85 26.32 -37.52
CA LEU A 601 0.34 27.44 -36.76
C LEU A 601 1.45 28.11 -35.92
N GLU A 602 2.39 27.33 -35.37
CA GLU A 602 3.59 27.86 -34.71
C GLU A 602 4.44 28.67 -35.70
N ALA A 603 4.68 28.14 -36.90
CA ALA A 603 5.42 28.85 -37.92
C ALA A 603 4.76 30.19 -38.34
N LEU A 604 3.41 30.22 -38.41
CA LEU A 604 2.66 31.45 -38.69
C LEU A 604 2.76 32.48 -37.55
N LEU A 605 2.81 32.00 -36.28
CA LEU A 605 3.02 32.89 -35.15
C LEU A 605 4.42 33.50 -35.13
N ASP A 606 5.43 32.73 -35.52
CA ASP A 606 6.81 33.22 -35.69
C ASP A 606 6.89 34.26 -36.81
N GLU A 607 6.23 33.97 -37.94
CA GLU A 607 6.12 34.91 -39.07
C GLU A 607 5.40 36.21 -38.66
N HIS A 608 4.28 36.09 -37.91
CA HIS A 608 3.54 37.24 -37.37
C HIS A 608 4.46 38.10 -36.49
N SER A 609 5.19 37.49 -35.56
CA SER A 609 6.12 38.21 -34.66
C SER A 609 7.27 38.88 -35.40
N HIS A 610 7.74 38.32 -36.52
CA HIS A 610 8.74 38.92 -37.41
C HIS A 610 8.18 40.12 -38.15
N PHE A 611 6.96 40.02 -38.70
CA PHE A 611 6.27 41.09 -39.42
C PHE A 611 5.86 42.25 -38.51
N GLU A 612 5.55 42.01 -37.22
CA GLU A 612 5.33 43.11 -36.25
C GLU A 612 6.51 44.09 -36.17
N GLN A 613 7.73 43.59 -36.37
CA GLN A 613 8.95 44.36 -36.29
C GLN A 613 9.35 45.04 -37.62
N GLU A 614 9.15 44.32 -38.75
CA GLU A 614 9.67 44.74 -40.05
C GLU A 614 8.58 45.31 -40.99
N HIS A 615 7.33 44.79 -40.91
CA HIS A 615 6.24 45.13 -41.80
C HIS A 615 4.88 45.27 -41.09
N PRO A 616 4.67 46.26 -40.20
CA PRO A 616 3.46 46.38 -39.38
C PRO A 616 2.15 46.47 -40.19
N GLU A 617 2.19 46.82 -41.49
CA GLU A 617 1.03 46.94 -42.36
C GLU A 617 0.44 45.56 -42.78
N SER A 618 1.23 44.49 -42.65
CA SER A 618 0.81 43.14 -43.05
C SER A 618 0.44 42.22 -41.89
N VAL A 619 0.66 42.68 -40.65
CA VAL A 619 0.42 41.91 -39.42
C VAL A 619 -1.03 41.46 -39.30
N SER A 620 -1.99 42.32 -39.68
CA SER A 620 -3.42 41.99 -39.55
C SER A 620 -3.84 40.84 -40.48
N GLU A 621 -3.21 40.73 -41.68
CA GLU A 621 -3.56 39.64 -42.61
C GLU A 621 -3.09 38.27 -42.11
N ILE A 622 -1.86 38.19 -41.57
CA ILE A 622 -1.31 36.96 -40.96
C ILE A 622 -2.11 36.58 -39.71
N GLY A 623 -2.45 37.57 -38.87
CA GLY A 623 -3.23 37.34 -37.66
C GLY A 623 -4.62 36.77 -37.93
N GLU A 624 -5.30 37.19 -39.02
CA GLU A 624 -6.57 36.59 -39.38
C GLU A 624 -6.43 35.13 -39.89
N VAL A 625 -5.33 34.79 -40.55
CA VAL A 625 -5.02 33.40 -40.92
C VAL A 625 -4.77 32.55 -39.69
N ILE A 626 -4.06 33.09 -38.70
CA ILE A 626 -3.86 32.43 -37.40
C ILE A 626 -5.23 32.18 -36.70
N ARG A 627 -6.12 33.18 -36.66
CA ARG A 627 -7.46 33.06 -36.13
C ARG A 627 -8.24 31.94 -36.80
N GLU A 628 -8.25 31.91 -38.16
CA GLU A 628 -8.97 30.89 -38.92
C GLU A 628 -8.45 29.46 -38.58
N LYS A 629 -7.13 29.27 -38.54
CA LYS A 629 -6.51 27.99 -38.22
C LYS A 629 -6.75 27.61 -36.75
N ALA A 630 -6.66 28.56 -35.85
CA ALA A 630 -6.90 28.32 -34.41
C ALA A 630 -8.36 27.89 -34.12
N LEU A 631 -9.34 28.47 -34.84
CA LEU A 631 -10.74 28.02 -34.80
C LEU A 631 -10.88 26.62 -35.36
N ALA A 632 -10.26 26.34 -36.51
CA ALA A 632 -10.30 25.00 -37.14
C ALA A 632 -9.66 23.92 -36.23
N GLY A 633 -8.59 24.26 -35.53
CA GLY A 633 -7.89 23.41 -34.57
C GLY A 633 -8.51 23.36 -33.17
N HIS A 634 -9.65 24.04 -32.93
CA HIS A 634 -10.32 24.15 -31.61
C HIS A 634 -9.44 24.73 -30.49
N LEU A 635 -8.43 25.56 -30.85
CA LEU A 635 -7.56 26.21 -29.87
C LEU A 635 -8.23 27.44 -29.24
N ILE A 636 -9.20 28.06 -29.89
CA ILE A 636 -9.99 29.16 -29.35
C ILE A 636 -11.47 28.83 -29.44
N ASP A 637 -12.28 29.45 -28.60
CA ASP A 637 -13.71 29.19 -28.50
C ASP A 637 -14.47 29.54 -29.79
N GLU A 638 -15.32 28.65 -30.27
CA GLU A 638 -16.04 28.81 -31.55
C GLU A 638 -17.06 29.97 -31.52
N GLU A 639 -17.60 30.34 -30.35
CA GLU A 639 -18.58 31.42 -30.21
C GLU A 639 -17.92 32.78 -30.03
N GLN A 640 -16.82 32.86 -29.26
CA GLN A 640 -16.14 34.10 -28.90
C GLN A 640 -14.97 34.42 -29.82
N GLY A 641 -14.23 33.40 -30.31
CA GLY A 641 -13.03 33.53 -31.10
C GLY A 641 -13.17 34.43 -32.35
N PRO A 642 -14.32 34.37 -33.09
CA PRO A 642 -14.52 35.26 -34.25
C PRO A 642 -14.63 36.75 -33.92
N THR A 643 -14.92 37.09 -32.66
CA THR A 643 -15.11 38.49 -32.18
C THR A 643 -14.04 38.96 -31.26
N MET A 644 -13.07 38.12 -30.90
CA MET A 644 -11.93 38.50 -30.09
C MET A 644 -11.05 39.51 -30.81
N GLU A 645 -10.42 40.41 -30.01
CA GLU A 645 -9.37 41.28 -30.54
C GLU A 645 -8.17 40.42 -31.04
N LEU A 646 -7.51 40.81 -32.06
CA LEU A 646 -6.49 39.98 -32.74
C LEU A 646 -5.31 39.66 -31.80
N ASP A 647 -4.84 40.66 -31.02
CA ASP A 647 -3.77 40.46 -30.05
C ASP A 647 -4.14 39.46 -28.98
N ALA A 648 -5.40 39.40 -28.55
CA ALA A 648 -5.91 38.41 -27.60
C ALA A 648 -5.92 37.00 -28.21
N VAL A 649 -6.29 36.87 -29.50
CA VAL A 649 -6.21 35.61 -30.24
C VAL A 649 -4.78 35.10 -30.30
N ILE A 650 -3.84 35.97 -30.70
CA ILE A 650 -2.42 35.62 -30.81
C ILE A 650 -1.86 35.15 -29.45
N THR A 651 -2.19 35.88 -28.37
CA THR A 651 -1.77 35.52 -27.00
C THR A 651 -2.31 34.16 -26.59
N GLU A 652 -3.63 33.94 -26.74
CA GLU A 652 -4.29 32.68 -26.33
C GLU A 652 -3.78 31.48 -27.15
N VAL A 653 -3.52 31.68 -28.46
CA VAL A 653 -2.98 30.60 -29.29
C VAL A 653 -1.55 30.25 -28.89
N HIS A 654 -0.70 31.23 -28.59
CA HIS A 654 0.63 30.97 -28.04
C HIS A 654 0.61 30.20 -26.74
N GLU A 655 -0.26 30.59 -25.80
CA GLU A 655 -0.41 29.89 -24.52
C GLU A 655 -0.76 28.44 -24.72
N LYS A 656 -1.80 28.17 -25.51
CA LYS A 656 -2.28 26.80 -25.74
C LYS A 656 -1.30 25.92 -26.54
N LEU A 657 -0.60 26.49 -27.52
CA LEU A 657 0.44 25.75 -28.24
C LEU A 657 1.65 25.45 -27.37
N THR A 658 2.04 26.39 -26.48
CA THR A 658 3.12 26.17 -25.52
C THR A 658 2.78 25.05 -24.56
N ASP A 659 1.55 25.05 -24.02
CA ASP A 659 1.06 23.98 -23.15
C ASP A 659 1.06 22.63 -23.84
N LEU A 660 0.54 22.56 -25.09
CA LEU A 660 0.53 21.33 -25.89
C LEU A 660 1.95 20.83 -26.17
N LYS A 661 2.86 21.70 -26.59
CA LYS A 661 4.24 21.39 -26.95
C LYS A 661 5.01 20.77 -25.79
N HIS A 662 4.82 21.28 -24.57
CA HIS A 662 5.53 20.85 -23.38
C HIS A 662 4.76 19.83 -22.54
N MET A 663 3.59 19.39 -23.01
CA MET A 663 2.83 18.33 -22.38
C MET A 663 3.65 17.04 -22.34
N GLN A 664 3.70 16.40 -21.19
CA GLN A 664 4.41 15.13 -21.05
C GLN A 664 3.62 13.98 -21.66
N MET A 665 4.23 13.29 -22.60
CA MET A 665 3.69 12.10 -23.25
C MET A 665 4.58 10.89 -22.99
N ARG A 666 3.98 9.71 -23.10
CA ARG A 666 4.73 8.45 -22.99
C ARG A 666 5.40 8.15 -24.32
N ASN A 667 6.70 7.83 -24.27
CA ASN A 667 7.45 7.37 -25.42
C ASN A 667 7.56 5.83 -25.36
N GLY A 668 6.77 5.14 -26.18
CA GLY A 668 6.74 3.68 -26.21
C GLY A 668 6.04 3.01 -25.00
N LEU A 669 6.48 1.80 -24.69
CA LEU A 669 5.99 0.97 -23.59
C LEU A 669 7.16 0.51 -22.73
N HIS A 670 6.92 0.31 -21.43
CA HIS A 670 7.90 -0.27 -20.53
C HIS A 670 7.99 -1.79 -20.74
N ILE A 671 9.20 -2.34 -20.67
CA ILE A 671 9.45 -3.79 -20.68
C ILE A 671 10.00 -4.17 -19.30
N LEU A 672 9.41 -5.18 -18.66
CA LEU A 672 9.84 -5.63 -17.33
C LEU A 672 11.35 -5.92 -17.27
N GLY A 673 11.99 -5.36 -16.27
CA GLY A 673 13.42 -5.52 -16.03
C GLY A 673 14.34 -4.73 -16.94
N GLN A 674 13.81 -3.88 -17.84
CA GLN A 674 14.59 -3.05 -18.73
C GLN A 674 14.50 -1.58 -18.34
N GLY A 675 15.62 -1.01 -17.91
CA GLY A 675 15.73 0.44 -17.68
C GLY A 675 15.80 1.22 -18.99
N PRO A 676 15.51 2.54 -18.96
CA PRO A 676 15.72 3.41 -20.10
C PRO A 676 17.22 3.54 -20.42
N GLU A 677 17.56 3.64 -21.71
CA GLU A 677 18.94 3.78 -22.19
C GLU A 677 19.04 4.88 -23.24
N GLY A 678 20.25 5.44 -23.46
CA GLY A 678 20.49 6.44 -24.50
C GLY A 678 19.57 7.65 -24.35
N THR A 679 18.90 8.02 -25.44
CA THR A 679 17.99 9.19 -25.49
C THR A 679 16.80 9.03 -24.54
N ASP A 680 16.25 7.81 -24.38
CA ASP A 680 15.15 7.56 -23.46
C ASP A 680 15.56 7.81 -21.99
N LEU A 681 16.81 7.53 -21.63
CA LEU A 681 17.35 7.85 -20.31
C LEU A 681 17.48 9.37 -20.11
N GLU A 682 17.99 10.10 -21.11
CA GLU A 682 18.08 11.56 -21.06
C GLU A 682 16.70 12.21 -20.88
N GLU A 683 15.72 11.78 -21.68
CA GLU A 683 14.34 12.28 -21.58
C GLU A 683 13.70 11.93 -20.22
N PHE A 684 13.94 10.72 -19.73
CA PHE A 684 13.43 10.31 -18.42
C PHE A 684 14.03 11.13 -17.27
N ILE A 685 15.35 11.37 -17.30
CA ILE A 685 16.02 12.25 -16.32
C ILE A 685 15.48 13.67 -16.43
N THR A 686 15.32 14.20 -17.66
CA THR A 686 14.74 15.50 -17.91
C THR A 686 13.33 15.62 -17.30
N ALA A 687 12.50 14.59 -17.50
CA ALA A 687 11.16 14.53 -16.92
C ALA A 687 11.16 14.48 -15.38
N ILE A 688 12.15 13.85 -14.74
CA ILE A 688 12.30 13.83 -13.28
C ILE A 688 12.63 15.23 -12.75
N ILE A 689 13.70 15.85 -13.28
CA ILE A 689 14.27 17.07 -12.70
C ILE A 689 13.53 18.35 -13.07
N ARG A 690 12.60 18.31 -14.04
CA ARG A 690 11.77 19.47 -14.40
C ARG A 690 10.87 19.92 -13.24
N THR A 691 10.56 19.03 -12.29
CA THR A 691 9.79 19.28 -11.09
C THR A 691 10.66 19.19 -9.85
N PRO A 692 10.32 19.86 -8.74
CA PRO A 692 11.05 19.72 -7.50
C PRO A 692 11.04 18.28 -6.99
N GLN A 693 12.16 17.81 -6.42
CA GLN A 693 12.30 16.47 -5.84
C GLN A 693 12.74 16.60 -4.36
N GLY A 694 11.77 16.55 -3.46
CA GLY A 694 12.01 16.78 -2.03
C GLY A 694 12.56 18.18 -1.75
N ASP A 695 13.81 18.26 -1.29
CA ASP A 695 14.48 19.54 -1.03
C ASP A 695 15.30 20.06 -2.24
N ILE A 696 15.33 19.34 -3.37
CA ILE A 696 16.02 19.74 -4.60
C ILE A 696 15.03 20.54 -5.46
N ALA A 697 15.39 21.77 -5.81
CA ALA A 697 14.57 22.65 -6.62
C ALA A 697 14.38 22.13 -8.06
N SER A 698 13.33 22.60 -8.72
CA SER A 698 13.08 22.34 -10.15
C SER A 698 14.24 22.86 -11.02
N ALA A 699 14.67 22.08 -11.99
CA ALA A 699 15.67 22.52 -12.94
C ALA A 699 15.16 23.66 -13.84
N LEU A 700 13.86 23.64 -14.20
CA LEU A 700 13.25 24.72 -14.98
C LEU A 700 13.25 26.05 -14.21
N GLU A 701 12.84 26.03 -12.94
CA GLU A 701 12.87 27.23 -12.10
C GLU A 701 14.30 27.74 -11.90
N THR A 702 15.26 26.80 -11.67
CA THR A 702 16.66 27.16 -11.44
C THR A 702 17.28 27.78 -12.70
N LEU A 703 17.06 27.18 -13.87
CA LEU A 703 17.56 27.69 -15.15
C LEU A 703 16.90 29.04 -15.51
N ALA A 704 15.60 29.18 -15.32
CA ALA A 704 14.90 30.43 -15.53
C ALA A 704 15.52 31.57 -14.68
N ALA A 705 15.75 31.32 -13.39
CA ALA A 705 16.38 32.27 -12.48
C ALA A 705 17.82 32.64 -12.90
N GLU A 706 18.64 31.67 -13.35
CA GLU A 706 19.97 31.93 -13.89
C GLU A 706 19.94 32.81 -15.16
N MET A 707 18.88 32.67 -15.97
CA MET A 707 18.64 33.48 -17.16
C MET A 707 17.95 34.83 -16.85
N GLY A 708 17.62 35.10 -15.58
CA GLY A 708 17.01 36.36 -15.12
C GLY A 708 15.48 36.39 -15.21
N TYR A 709 14.82 35.24 -15.33
CA TYR A 709 13.37 35.15 -15.48
C TYR A 709 12.73 34.48 -14.26
N ASP A 710 11.44 34.73 -14.06
CA ASP A 710 10.56 34.02 -13.13
C ASP A 710 9.81 32.93 -13.90
N TRP A 711 10.10 31.66 -13.62
CA TRP A 711 9.46 30.54 -14.29
C TRP A 711 7.94 30.54 -14.14
N THR A 712 7.43 30.79 -12.95
CA THR A 712 5.99 30.80 -12.68
C THR A 712 5.28 31.88 -13.49
N HIS A 713 5.89 33.05 -13.61
CA HIS A 713 5.35 34.13 -14.44
C HIS A 713 5.37 33.76 -15.93
N LEU A 714 6.47 33.18 -16.42
CA LEU A 714 6.57 32.73 -17.82
C LEU A 714 5.51 31.69 -18.17
N GLU A 715 5.31 30.70 -17.29
CA GLU A 715 4.34 29.60 -17.49
C GLU A 715 2.89 30.12 -17.49
N GLN A 716 2.55 31.03 -16.59
CA GLN A 716 1.21 31.61 -16.48
C GLN A 716 0.89 32.61 -17.60
N HIS A 717 1.88 33.19 -18.25
CA HIS A 717 1.76 34.24 -19.25
C HIS A 717 2.56 33.91 -20.51
N SER A 718 2.56 32.64 -20.94
CA SER A 718 3.41 32.16 -22.05
C SER A 718 3.14 32.89 -23.37
N GLY A 719 1.91 33.33 -23.61
CA GLY A 719 1.50 34.09 -24.80
C GLY A 719 1.89 35.58 -24.78
N GLU A 720 2.28 36.13 -23.64
CA GLU A 720 2.59 37.57 -23.49
C GLU A 720 4.04 37.90 -23.92
N LEU A 721 4.30 39.21 -24.18
CA LEU A 721 5.64 39.71 -24.42
C LEU A 721 6.34 40.02 -23.08
N SER A 722 7.61 39.62 -22.98
CA SER A 722 8.49 40.03 -21.88
C SER A 722 8.82 41.50 -21.98
N ASP A 723 9.43 42.05 -20.91
CA ASP A 723 9.93 43.45 -20.86
C ASP A 723 10.97 43.76 -21.99
N GLU A 724 11.61 42.72 -22.53
CA GLU A 724 12.59 42.79 -23.63
C GLU A 724 11.95 42.69 -25.03
N GLY A 725 10.60 42.51 -25.09
CA GLY A 725 9.87 42.40 -26.36
C GLY A 725 9.93 40.99 -26.99
N THR A 726 10.42 39.99 -26.28
CA THR A 726 10.40 38.57 -26.70
C THR A 726 9.18 37.87 -26.08
N ARG A 727 8.47 37.05 -26.85
CA ARG A 727 7.36 36.26 -26.28
C ARG A 727 7.85 35.28 -25.22
N ASN A 728 7.09 35.14 -24.17
CA ASN A 728 7.43 34.25 -23.06
C ASN A 728 7.51 32.78 -23.50
N SER A 729 6.71 32.35 -24.50
CA SER A 729 6.81 31.00 -25.08
C SER A 729 8.19 30.70 -25.67
N VAL A 730 8.80 31.67 -26.35
CA VAL A 730 10.15 31.54 -26.93
C VAL A 730 11.22 31.44 -25.83
N ILE A 731 11.00 32.14 -24.70
CA ILE A 731 11.88 32.06 -23.52
C ILE A 731 11.73 30.68 -22.86
N ILE A 732 10.51 30.18 -22.72
CA ILE A 732 10.21 28.82 -22.21
C ILE A 732 10.94 27.78 -23.06
N ASP A 733 10.81 27.81 -24.40
CA ASP A 733 11.51 26.88 -25.31
C ASP A 733 13.04 26.94 -25.14
N ARG A 734 13.60 28.12 -24.94
CA ARG A 734 15.03 28.27 -24.67
C ARG A 734 15.43 27.60 -23.37
N ILE A 735 14.64 27.76 -22.29
CA ILE A 735 14.90 27.13 -21.00
C ILE A 735 14.82 25.60 -21.10
N TRP A 736 13.85 25.07 -21.83
CA TRP A 736 13.75 23.63 -22.08
C TRP A 736 14.93 23.07 -22.89
N ASN A 737 15.42 23.80 -23.86
CA ASN A 737 16.60 23.41 -24.63
C ASN A 737 17.87 23.44 -23.77
N GLU A 738 18.02 24.44 -22.90
CA GLU A 738 19.11 24.48 -21.93
C GLU A 738 19.00 23.31 -20.93
N LEU A 739 17.81 22.95 -20.48
CA LEU A 739 17.60 21.80 -19.60
C LEU A 739 18.08 20.50 -20.25
N ARG A 740 17.68 20.22 -21.51
CA ARG A 740 18.16 19.03 -22.25
C ARG A 740 19.67 19.06 -22.45
N THR A 741 20.21 20.22 -22.80
CA THR A 741 21.66 20.41 -22.95
C THR A 741 22.42 20.18 -21.65
N PHE A 742 21.86 20.66 -20.52
CA PHE A 742 22.40 20.41 -19.18
C PHE A 742 22.42 18.90 -18.86
N VAL A 743 21.30 18.19 -19.04
CA VAL A 743 21.21 16.74 -18.79
C VAL A 743 22.23 15.98 -19.62
N SER A 744 22.29 16.23 -20.93
CA SER A 744 23.23 15.55 -21.85
C SER A 744 24.69 15.82 -21.46
N ASN A 745 25.03 17.06 -21.11
CA ASN A 745 26.39 17.41 -20.64
C ASN A 745 26.73 16.76 -19.31
N VAL A 746 25.83 16.77 -18.32
CA VAL A 746 26.06 16.11 -17.02
C VAL A 746 26.30 14.60 -17.20
N MET A 747 25.60 13.97 -18.12
CA MET A 747 25.71 12.53 -18.35
C MET A 747 26.97 12.14 -19.14
N TYR A 748 27.38 12.93 -20.14
CA TYR A 748 28.36 12.47 -21.14
C TYR A 748 29.61 13.34 -21.28
N ASN A 749 29.64 14.54 -20.68
CA ASN A 749 30.78 15.45 -20.77
C ASN A 749 31.47 15.65 -19.40
N PRO A 750 32.53 14.88 -19.12
CA PRO A 750 33.24 14.99 -17.82
C PRO A 750 33.89 16.36 -17.55
N ASP A 751 34.13 17.15 -18.62
CA ASP A 751 34.76 18.46 -18.54
C ASP A 751 33.71 19.63 -18.50
N TYR A 752 32.44 19.31 -18.37
CA TYR A 752 31.36 20.32 -18.30
C TYR A 752 31.44 21.08 -16.98
N GLU A 753 31.61 22.39 -17.06
CA GLU A 753 31.58 23.27 -15.88
C GLU A 753 30.12 23.54 -15.47
N ILE A 754 29.73 23.01 -14.32
CA ILE A 754 28.40 23.12 -13.77
C ILE A 754 28.31 24.41 -12.97
N VAL A 755 27.31 25.24 -13.21
CA VAL A 755 27.04 26.43 -12.39
C VAL A 755 26.61 26.03 -10.98
N PRO A 756 27.02 26.75 -9.92
CA PRO A 756 26.78 26.33 -8.53
C PRO A 756 25.32 26.06 -8.17
N SER A 757 24.39 26.79 -8.79
CA SER A 757 22.94 26.60 -8.58
C SER A 757 22.41 25.24 -9.09
N LEU A 758 23.08 24.64 -10.07
CA LEU A 758 22.71 23.35 -10.68
C LEU A 758 23.54 22.16 -10.13
N GLU A 759 24.56 22.42 -9.29
CA GLU A 759 25.36 21.32 -8.69
C GLU A 759 24.53 20.28 -7.93
N PRO A 760 23.52 20.62 -7.10
CA PRO A 760 22.68 19.62 -6.42
C PRO A 760 21.92 18.72 -7.39
N LEU A 761 21.43 19.27 -8.50
CA LEU A 761 20.74 18.50 -9.54
C LEU A 761 21.71 17.55 -10.26
N ALA A 762 22.90 18.01 -10.64
CA ALA A 762 23.92 17.17 -11.28
C ALA A 762 24.37 16.02 -10.37
N GLU A 763 24.57 16.31 -9.07
CA GLU A 763 24.92 15.27 -8.09
C GLU A 763 23.81 14.24 -7.96
N ALA A 764 22.52 14.66 -7.88
CA ALA A 764 21.37 13.77 -7.82
C ALA A 764 21.25 12.89 -9.08
N ILE A 765 21.44 13.47 -10.27
CA ILE A 765 21.42 12.73 -11.54
C ILE A 765 22.48 11.62 -11.51
N LEU A 766 23.73 11.94 -11.22
CA LEU A 766 24.86 11.01 -11.34
C LEU A 766 24.90 9.97 -10.20
N ARG A 767 24.58 10.38 -8.98
CA ARG A 767 24.72 9.52 -7.79
C ARG A 767 23.47 8.84 -7.34
N GLU A 768 22.31 9.29 -7.78
CA GLU A 768 21.04 8.75 -7.33
C GLU A 768 20.16 8.28 -8.47
N TYR A 769 19.77 9.14 -9.42
CA TYR A 769 18.73 8.82 -10.39
C TYR A 769 19.20 7.79 -11.42
N ILE A 770 20.35 7.98 -12.04
CA ILE A 770 20.92 7.02 -13.01
C ILE A 770 21.17 5.66 -12.35
N PRO A 771 21.85 5.55 -11.18
CA PRO A 771 22.03 4.28 -10.51
C PRO A 771 20.70 3.57 -10.17
N LYS A 772 19.71 4.29 -9.65
CA LYS A 772 18.39 3.73 -9.32
C LYS A 772 17.62 3.25 -10.56
N LEU A 773 17.69 3.98 -11.68
CA LEU A 773 17.11 3.54 -12.95
C LEU A 773 17.83 2.30 -13.51
N GLY A 774 19.15 2.18 -13.30
CA GLY A 774 19.92 0.98 -13.64
C GLY A 774 19.51 -0.28 -12.84
N GLU A 775 18.81 -0.10 -11.71
CA GLU A 775 18.26 -1.19 -10.90
C GLU A 775 16.86 -1.67 -11.35
N THR A 776 16.32 -1.21 -12.48
CA THR A 776 15.03 -1.66 -13.03
C THR A 776 14.96 -3.18 -13.22
N LYS A 777 16.09 -3.86 -13.41
CA LYS A 777 16.21 -5.34 -13.38
C LYS A 777 15.61 -5.98 -12.12
N ASN A 778 15.49 -5.23 -11.01
CA ASN A 778 14.87 -5.70 -9.77
C ASN A 778 13.38 -6.05 -9.95
N GLU A 779 12.72 -5.59 -10.99
CA GLU A 779 11.33 -5.96 -11.30
C GLU A 779 11.20 -7.47 -11.55
N LEU A 780 12.06 -8.02 -12.41
CA LEU A 780 12.10 -9.46 -12.66
C LEU A 780 12.68 -10.25 -11.47
N ILE A 781 13.74 -9.73 -10.82
CA ILE A 781 14.35 -10.34 -9.64
C ILE A 781 13.31 -10.49 -8.50
N SER A 782 12.45 -9.49 -8.30
CA SER A 782 11.44 -9.53 -7.25
C SER A 782 10.28 -10.48 -7.58
N ILE A 783 9.93 -10.67 -8.84
CA ILE A 783 9.03 -11.74 -9.26
C ILE A 783 9.63 -13.10 -8.89
N SER A 784 10.91 -13.32 -9.19
CA SER A 784 11.62 -14.57 -8.82
C SER A 784 11.69 -14.76 -7.30
N LYS A 785 11.97 -13.70 -6.53
CA LYS A 785 11.93 -13.75 -5.05
C LYS A 785 10.54 -14.18 -4.55
N ALA A 786 9.48 -13.56 -5.06
CA ALA A 786 8.12 -13.94 -4.69
C ALA A 786 7.80 -15.40 -5.03
N LEU A 787 8.20 -15.87 -6.23
CA LEU A 787 8.06 -17.27 -6.66
C LEU A 787 8.89 -18.26 -5.82
N GLN A 788 9.93 -17.78 -5.14
CA GLN A 788 10.73 -18.56 -4.20
C GLN A 788 10.16 -18.55 -2.78
N GLY A 789 9.03 -17.85 -2.56
CA GLY A 789 8.45 -17.67 -1.23
C GLY A 789 9.34 -16.85 -0.29
N THR A 790 10.07 -15.86 -0.82
CA THR A 790 10.92 -14.96 -0.05
C THR A 790 10.32 -13.56 0.03
N TYR A 791 10.95 -12.67 0.79
CA TYR A 791 10.45 -11.33 1.06
C TYR A 791 10.66 -10.39 -0.13
N VAL A 792 9.59 -9.69 -0.53
CA VAL A 792 9.65 -8.59 -1.48
C VAL A 792 9.57 -7.28 -0.73
N GLU A 793 10.61 -6.45 -0.84
CA GLU A 793 10.74 -5.20 -0.11
C GLU A 793 9.61 -4.20 -0.43
N PRO A 794 9.12 -3.44 0.56
CA PRO A 794 8.15 -2.38 0.31
C PRO A 794 8.77 -1.17 -0.36
N GLY A 795 7.94 -0.38 -1.01
CA GLY A 795 8.31 0.92 -1.55
C GLY A 795 7.09 1.80 -1.79
N PRO A 796 7.25 3.12 -1.95
CA PRO A 796 6.13 3.98 -2.31
C PRO A 796 5.64 3.69 -3.73
N GLY A 797 4.33 3.85 -3.95
CA GLY A 797 3.77 4.02 -5.28
C GLY A 797 3.85 5.48 -5.71
N GLY A 798 3.89 5.74 -7.01
CA GLY A 798 3.95 7.11 -7.54
C GLY A 798 4.65 7.20 -8.89
N ALA A 799 4.86 8.45 -9.34
CA ALA A 799 5.52 8.76 -10.60
C ALA A 799 6.83 9.54 -10.33
N PRO A 800 7.99 8.98 -10.71
CA PRO A 800 9.27 9.70 -10.58
C PRO A 800 9.27 11.06 -11.29
N SER A 801 8.60 11.13 -12.45
CA SER A 801 8.47 12.36 -13.23
C SER A 801 7.48 13.40 -12.66
N SER A 802 6.87 13.12 -11.50
CA SER A 802 5.91 14.02 -10.83
C SER A 802 6.31 14.30 -9.38
N GLY A 803 7.60 14.44 -9.09
CA GLY A 803 8.11 14.83 -7.78
C GLY A 803 8.24 13.67 -6.77
N GLN A 804 8.21 12.41 -7.21
CA GLN A 804 8.24 11.22 -6.36
C GLN A 804 9.38 10.27 -6.77
N VAL A 805 10.61 10.79 -6.81
CA VAL A 805 11.79 10.01 -7.19
C VAL A 805 12.12 8.85 -6.23
N ASP A 806 11.61 8.86 -5.03
CA ASP A 806 11.74 7.80 -4.02
C ASP A 806 11.00 6.50 -4.41
N VAL A 807 10.15 6.55 -5.43
CA VAL A 807 9.60 5.36 -6.11
C VAL A 807 10.71 4.51 -6.71
N LEU A 808 11.83 5.12 -7.13
CA LEU A 808 13.00 4.42 -7.62
C LEU A 808 13.88 3.84 -6.48
N PRO A 809 14.49 2.65 -6.68
CA PRO A 809 14.31 1.74 -7.80
C PRO A 809 12.96 1.03 -7.75
N THR A 810 12.44 0.62 -8.91
CA THR A 810 11.24 -0.22 -9.04
C THR A 810 11.49 -1.67 -8.63
N GLY A 811 10.53 -2.56 -8.77
CA GLY A 811 10.63 -3.96 -8.32
C GLY A 811 10.25 -4.14 -6.85
N ARG A 812 9.56 -3.18 -6.22
CA ARG A 812 9.14 -3.23 -4.81
C ARG A 812 7.64 -3.53 -4.67
N ASN A 813 7.27 -4.15 -3.54
CA ASN A 813 5.88 -4.35 -3.16
C ASN A 813 5.28 -3.02 -2.67
N PHE A 814 4.81 -2.20 -3.61
CA PHE A 814 4.47 -0.82 -3.30
C PHE A 814 3.21 -0.66 -2.44
N TYR A 815 3.23 0.41 -1.66
CA TYR A 815 2.12 0.89 -0.84
C TYR A 815 1.60 2.23 -1.38
N GLY A 816 0.33 2.56 -1.05
CA GLY A 816 -0.32 3.76 -1.58
C GLY A 816 0.10 5.03 -0.90
N LEU A 817 0.09 5.06 0.41
CA LEU A 817 0.25 6.28 1.18
C LEU A 817 1.05 6.03 2.45
N ASP A 818 2.08 6.82 2.68
CA ASP A 818 2.73 6.95 3.98
C ASP A 818 2.13 8.13 4.75
N GLU A 819 1.25 7.85 5.68
CA GLU A 819 0.57 8.88 6.51
C GLU A 819 1.55 9.71 7.34
N ARG A 820 2.75 9.18 7.60
CA ARG A 820 3.81 9.89 8.37
C ARG A 820 4.42 11.03 7.58
N ALA A 821 4.30 10.98 6.24
CA ALA A 821 4.80 12.00 5.32
C ALA A 821 3.75 13.07 4.97
N LEU A 822 2.52 12.96 5.51
CA LEU A 822 1.43 13.87 5.22
C LEU A 822 1.16 14.86 6.37
N PRO A 823 0.66 16.05 6.00
CA PRO A 823 0.69 16.64 4.67
C PRO A 823 2.12 16.96 4.23
N THR A 824 2.41 16.91 2.93
CA THR A 824 3.67 17.47 2.43
C THR A 824 3.68 18.97 2.62
N LYS A 825 4.87 19.61 2.65
CA LYS A 825 4.98 21.07 2.78
C LYS A 825 4.17 21.80 1.71
N ILE A 826 4.23 21.30 0.47
CA ILE A 826 3.49 21.86 -0.68
C ILE A 826 1.98 21.70 -0.49
N ALA A 827 1.51 20.51 -0.17
CA ALA A 827 0.09 20.25 0.06
C ALA A 827 -0.47 21.07 1.24
N TYR A 828 0.34 21.29 2.29
CA TYR A 828 -0.04 22.15 3.42
C TYR A 828 -0.17 23.61 3.01
N GLN A 829 0.78 24.12 2.20
CA GLN A 829 0.74 25.49 1.72
C GLN A 829 -0.44 25.72 0.77
N LEU A 830 -0.67 24.83 -0.20
CA LEU A 830 -1.84 24.88 -1.08
C LEU A 830 -3.15 24.84 -0.28
N GLY A 831 -3.20 24.06 0.80
CA GLY A 831 -4.35 24.01 1.70
C GLY A 831 -4.60 25.34 2.42
N ILE A 832 -3.54 26.05 2.83
CA ILE A 832 -3.63 27.40 3.41
C ILE A 832 -4.15 28.39 2.36
N ASP A 833 -3.54 28.42 1.18
CA ASP A 833 -3.89 29.35 0.11
C ASP A 833 -5.35 29.18 -0.32
N LEU A 834 -5.80 27.92 -0.47
CA LEU A 834 -7.21 27.60 -0.77
C LEU A 834 -8.15 28.05 0.37
N ALA A 835 -7.77 27.82 1.62
CA ALA A 835 -8.59 28.25 2.77
C ALA A 835 -8.70 29.77 2.85
N ASP A 836 -7.61 30.48 2.61
CA ASP A 836 -7.59 31.95 2.58
C ASP A 836 -8.46 32.50 1.44
N GLN A 837 -8.43 31.86 0.27
CA GLN A 837 -9.28 32.21 -0.86
C GLN A 837 -10.77 32.01 -0.54
N VAL A 838 -11.14 30.85 0.03
CA VAL A 838 -12.53 30.57 0.46
C VAL A 838 -13.00 31.54 1.52
N ILE A 839 -12.14 31.90 2.49
CA ILE A 839 -12.46 32.90 3.51
C ILE A 839 -12.65 34.29 2.88
N ALA A 840 -11.79 34.68 1.95
CA ALA A 840 -11.90 35.96 1.24
C ALA A 840 -13.21 36.05 0.44
N ASP A 841 -13.56 35.00 -0.28
CA ASP A 841 -14.83 34.89 -1.04
C ASP A 841 -16.06 34.96 -0.13
N TYR A 842 -16.00 34.32 1.05
CA TYR A 842 -17.07 34.35 2.04
C TYR A 842 -17.25 35.75 2.67
N ILE A 843 -16.16 36.46 2.88
CA ILE A 843 -16.21 37.85 3.43
C ILE A 843 -16.72 38.85 2.39
N LEU A 844 -16.42 38.62 1.10
CA LEU A 844 -16.83 39.49 -0.01
C LEU A 844 -18.30 39.30 -0.41
N ASN A 845 -18.90 38.16 -0.12
CA ASN A 845 -20.35 37.86 -0.30
C ASN A 845 -21.15 38.14 0.99
#